data_2551659dc1b8bacf230da472ce3b7c00
#
_entry.id   2551659dc1b8bacf230da472ce3b7c00
#
_cell.length_a   1.000
_cell.length_b   1.000
_cell.length_c   1.000
_cell.angle_alpha   90.00
_cell.angle_beta   90.00
_cell.angle_gamma   90.00
#
_symmetry.space_group_name_H-M   'P 1'
#
loop_
_entity.id
_entity.type
_entity.pdbx_description
1 polymer ?
#
loop_
_entity_poly.entity_id
_entity_poly.type
_entity_poly.pdbx_seq_one_letter_code
_entity_poly.pdbx_strand_id
1 'polypeptide(L)'
;MCAKPESVSASRERCCWPDEVQATNRNRTSRALQSGAAVFDVRSDLVRVRVPAFWARSAVWLFLGAMFFVGSAAAQESKKGDLGGLSLEDLAKMKVESVYGASKFLQQASDAPTSVTVVTAEEIQKYDYRTLADVLRGVRGFYVIYDRNYTYVGVRGFSRPGDYNARILFLLDGHRVNDNIYDGAYVGSEFPVDMDLIERIEIIRGPHSSAYGAGAFVAVINVITKRGRDLRANEVSTEAGSWNSYKGRVTYGDRFDSGLETLLSGSLYNSQGHKNLFFPEFNSPAANNGIAADADGDQAYSGFADIIYRDFNIHFVQNSRTKHIPTASFDTVFNDPRTETTDARGYLDVQYRHLFGAWETLGRASYDWYDYHGIYVMDYAGLGIPPYTENYDAANGSWLDFQGDASRVLAKRHKVTLGTEFRQDLRQHQLNYDIQPYSLYLDDHRTAWMAAFYLQDEYVIRKRLAFVAGLRSDWHKKYETTLSPRLGIVFQAGANTDLKGTYSWAFRAPNSFETFYSVSISNTANPLLKPERIRSWELEAAHRFGKTYHFSAAGFLNRIDDLIDPGIDPVTGNPIYLNSAPIQNKGIEWELGGKCANGLEGLISHTLQASRSIATGDVLTNSPKQTAKVNLSIPLVQRKFFASADAQYISRRRTVAQTDLGGYAVVNLTFFSRKLTEKFDISGGLYNIFDKQYAESGGLEHQETSIPQDGRSFRIKLTYRPHLSAR
;
A
#
# COMPACT_ATOMS: atom_id res chain seq x y z
N MET A 1 51.73 -34.17 18.89
CA MET A 1 50.90 -34.91 19.86
C MET A 1 49.47 -34.70 19.48
N CYS A 2 48.82 -35.80 19.06
CA CYS A 2 47.44 -35.83 18.60
C CYS A 2 46.41 -35.63 19.71
N ALA A 3 45.32 -34.95 19.43
CA ALA A 3 44.01 -35.31 19.93
C ALA A 3 42.91 -34.76 18.96
N LYS A 4 42.16 -35.68 18.37
CA LYS A 4 40.94 -35.45 17.62
C LYS A 4 39.81 -35.08 18.58
N PRO A 5 38.84 -34.25 18.21
CA PRO A 5 37.55 -34.18 18.90
C PRO A 5 36.55 -35.18 18.31
N GLU A 6 35.84 -35.83 19.20
CA GLU A 6 34.76 -36.76 18.95
C GLU A 6 33.54 -36.12 18.30
N SER A 7 32.93 -36.90 17.43
CA SER A 7 31.66 -36.64 16.75
C SER A 7 30.50 -36.78 17.72
N VAL A 8 29.72 -35.73 17.91
CA VAL A 8 28.38 -35.81 18.55
C VAL A 8 27.32 -35.87 17.46
N SER A 9 26.70 -37.04 17.31
CA SER A 9 25.56 -37.29 16.47
C SER A 9 24.31 -36.60 17.05
N ALA A 10 23.74 -35.64 16.33
CA ALA A 10 22.43 -35.16 16.66
C ALA A 10 21.37 -36.13 16.13
N SER A 11 20.71 -36.80 17.06
CA SER A 11 19.52 -37.62 16.81
C SER A 11 18.36 -36.74 16.42
N ARG A 12 17.82 -36.96 15.22
CA ARG A 12 16.51 -36.48 14.82
C ARG A 12 15.45 -37.26 15.59
N GLU A 13 14.83 -36.68 16.57
CA GLU A 13 13.56 -37.18 17.11
C GLU A 13 12.42 -36.86 16.14
N ARG A 14 11.89 -37.89 15.50
CA ARG A 14 10.61 -37.88 14.82
C ARG A 14 9.53 -37.95 15.90
N CYS A 15 8.70 -36.95 15.99
CA CYS A 15 7.47 -37.01 16.76
C CYS A 15 6.53 -38.05 16.14
N CYS A 16 6.39 -39.18 16.81
CA CYS A 16 5.35 -40.18 16.55
C CYS A 16 4.03 -39.72 17.18
N TRP A 17 2.98 -39.79 16.43
CA TRP A 17 1.60 -39.60 16.88
C TRP A 17 1.10 -40.88 17.58
N PRO A 18 0.28 -40.78 18.62
CA PRO A 18 -0.37 -41.97 19.19
C PRO A 18 -1.68 -42.25 18.41
N ASP A 19 -1.81 -43.48 17.95
CA ASP A 19 -3.08 -44.10 17.53
C ASP A 19 -3.95 -44.31 18.76
N GLU A 20 -5.24 -44.10 18.58
CA GLU A 20 -6.43 -44.73 19.17
C GLU A 20 -7.57 -43.74 19.44
N VAL A 21 -8.58 -43.72 18.58
CA VAL A 21 -9.98 -43.60 19.00
C VAL A 21 -10.83 -44.58 18.21
N GLN A 22 -11.27 -45.62 18.92
CA GLN A 22 -12.18 -46.65 18.43
C GLN A 22 -13.56 -46.10 18.09
N ALA A 23 -14.09 -46.60 17.00
CA ALA A 23 -15.45 -46.47 16.55
C ALA A 23 -16.46 -47.08 17.48
N THR A 24 -17.53 -46.39 17.84
CA THR A 24 -18.77 -46.97 18.27
C THR A 24 -19.87 -46.68 17.26
N ASN A 25 -20.24 -47.74 16.59
CA ASN A 25 -21.33 -47.91 15.66
C ASN A 25 -22.68 -47.99 16.41
N ARG A 26 -23.71 -47.25 16.00
CA ARG A 26 -25.11 -47.66 16.15
C ARG A 26 -26.01 -47.13 15.02
N ASN A 27 -26.49 -48.12 14.27
CA ASN A 27 -27.53 -48.13 13.27
C ASN A 27 -28.76 -47.23 13.52
N ARG A 28 -29.28 -46.63 12.44
CA ARG A 28 -30.71 -46.76 12.09
C ARG A 28 -30.99 -46.45 10.60
N THR A 29 -31.29 -47.52 9.88
CA THR A 29 -32.33 -47.75 8.82
C THR A 29 -32.62 -46.72 7.75
N SER A 30 -32.18 -47.13 6.58
CA SER A 30 -32.76 -47.07 5.24
C SER A 30 -34.16 -46.47 5.00
N ARG A 31 -34.26 -45.58 4.00
CA ARG A 31 -35.28 -45.65 2.93
C ARG A 31 -34.76 -45.02 1.67
N ALA A 32 -34.78 -45.83 0.62
CA ALA A 32 -34.49 -45.44 -0.77
C ALA A 32 -35.62 -44.59 -1.35
N LEU A 33 -35.26 -43.61 -2.18
CA LEU A 33 -36.09 -43.23 -3.32
C LEU A 33 -35.22 -42.68 -4.46
N GLN A 34 -35.61 -43.13 -5.66
CA GLN A 34 -34.98 -43.09 -6.95
C GLN A 34 -34.93 -41.67 -7.60
N SER A 35 -33.91 -41.56 -8.45
CA SER A 35 -33.91 -40.93 -9.79
C SER A 35 -34.33 -39.46 -9.95
N GLY A 36 -33.43 -38.71 -10.56
CA GLY A 36 -33.73 -37.45 -11.23
C GLY A 36 -32.49 -36.65 -11.58
N ALA A 37 -31.92 -36.88 -12.77
CA ALA A 37 -30.94 -36.02 -13.37
C ALA A 37 -31.56 -34.62 -13.61
N ALA A 38 -31.03 -33.60 -13.01
CA ALA A 38 -31.38 -32.21 -13.29
C ALA A 38 -30.13 -31.47 -13.75
N VAL A 39 -30.13 -31.07 -14.99
CA VAL A 39 -29.22 -30.11 -15.61
C VAL A 39 -29.47 -28.79 -14.92
N PHE A 40 -28.46 -28.24 -14.22
CA PHE A 40 -28.52 -26.88 -13.66
C PHE A 40 -28.08 -25.87 -14.70
N ASP A 41 -29.05 -25.13 -15.22
CA ASP A 41 -28.92 -23.90 -15.99
C ASP A 41 -28.61 -22.78 -15.01
N VAL A 42 -27.40 -22.16 -15.12
CA VAL A 42 -27.00 -21.05 -14.28
C VAL A 42 -27.68 -19.78 -14.77
N ARG A 43 -28.87 -19.49 -14.25
CA ARG A 43 -29.50 -18.17 -14.36
C ARG A 43 -29.10 -17.32 -13.13
N SER A 44 -28.59 -16.14 -13.44
CA SER A 44 -28.27 -15.03 -12.53
C SER A 44 -29.48 -14.66 -11.67
N ASP A 45 -29.50 -15.08 -10.41
CA ASP A 45 -30.45 -14.58 -9.43
C ASP A 45 -29.88 -13.33 -8.73
N LEU A 46 -30.42 -12.17 -9.13
CA LEU A 46 -30.31 -10.91 -8.38
C LEU A 46 -30.99 -11.09 -7.01
N VAL A 47 -30.17 -11.35 -6.01
CA VAL A 47 -30.63 -11.40 -4.61
C VAL A 47 -31.09 -10.00 -4.21
N ARG A 48 -32.38 -9.82 -4.08
CA ARG A 48 -33.00 -8.64 -3.46
C ARG A 48 -32.70 -8.65 -1.96
N VAL A 49 -31.64 -7.92 -1.55
CA VAL A 49 -31.35 -7.66 -0.14
C VAL A 49 -32.44 -6.74 0.42
N ARG A 50 -33.31 -7.28 1.26
CA ARG A 50 -34.19 -6.45 2.12
C ARG A 50 -33.34 -5.82 3.23
N VAL A 51 -32.98 -4.55 3.04
CA VAL A 51 -32.39 -3.72 4.09
C VAL A 51 -33.49 -3.43 5.13
N PRO A 52 -33.27 -3.63 6.45
CA PRO A 52 -34.21 -3.20 7.47
C PRO A 52 -34.33 -1.67 7.43
N ALA A 53 -35.49 -1.16 7.01
CA ALA A 53 -35.75 0.24 6.65
C ALA A 53 -35.68 1.22 7.84
N PHE A 54 -35.35 0.80 9.05
CA PHE A 54 -35.43 1.66 10.24
C PHE A 54 -34.14 2.43 10.54
N TRP A 55 -32.96 1.87 10.28
CA TRP A 55 -31.69 2.55 10.61
C TRP A 55 -31.06 3.32 9.44
N ALA A 56 -31.30 2.91 8.20
CA ALA A 56 -30.81 3.63 7.02
C ALA A 56 -31.50 5.02 6.83
N ARG A 57 -32.75 5.15 7.27
CA ARG A 57 -33.47 6.43 7.21
C ARG A 57 -32.96 7.47 8.19
N SER A 58 -32.51 7.08 9.36
CA SER A 58 -32.05 8.01 10.41
C SER A 58 -30.66 8.60 10.12
N ALA A 59 -29.75 7.81 9.54
CA ALA A 59 -28.40 8.28 9.20
C ALA A 59 -28.41 9.24 7.99
N VAL A 60 -29.24 8.96 6.98
CA VAL A 60 -29.39 9.83 5.79
C VAL A 60 -30.04 11.17 6.16
N TRP A 61 -31.01 11.18 7.10
CA TRP A 61 -31.66 12.43 7.55
C TRP A 61 -30.75 13.27 8.46
N LEU A 62 -29.85 12.67 9.24
CA LEU A 62 -28.87 13.42 10.01
C LEU A 62 -27.81 14.07 9.10
N PHE A 63 -27.42 13.40 8.01
CA PHE A 63 -26.47 13.96 7.05
C PHE A 63 -27.11 15.05 6.16
N LEU A 64 -28.34 14.86 5.72
CA LEU A 64 -29.10 15.86 4.98
C LEU A 64 -29.54 17.03 5.88
N GLY A 65 -29.87 16.81 7.14
CA GLY A 65 -30.21 17.84 8.12
C GLY A 65 -29.05 18.78 8.45
N ALA A 66 -27.80 18.27 8.47
CA ALA A 66 -26.61 19.10 8.68
C ALA A 66 -26.28 20.00 7.47
N MET A 67 -26.72 19.65 6.26
CA MET A 67 -26.56 20.48 5.06
C MET A 67 -27.59 21.60 4.92
N PHE A 68 -28.77 21.55 5.61
CA PHE A 68 -29.84 22.53 5.47
C PHE A 68 -29.83 23.65 6.51
N PHE A 69 -28.92 23.63 7.51
CA PHE A 69 -28.86 24.68 8.53
C PHE A 69 -27.75 25.71 8.30
N VAL A 70 -27.58 26.20 7.07
CA VAL A 70 -26.76 27.40 6.84
C VAL A 70 -27.64 28.48 6.22
N GLY A 71 -28.14 29.33 7.10
CA GLY A 71 -28.88 30.53 6.71
C GLY A 71 -28.05 31.49 5.88
N SER A 72 -28.70 32.13 4.94
CA SER A 72 -28.19 33.12 4.01
C SER A 72 -27.44 34.26 4.72
N ALA A 73 -26.11 34.27 4.65
CA ALA A 73 -25.29 35.45 4.97
C ALA A 73 -24.66 35.96 3.68
N ALA A 74 -24.88 37.26 3.44
CA ALA A 74 -24.48 37.98 2.24
C ALA A 74 -22.98 37.81 1.91
N ALA A 75 -22.68 37.55 0.66
CA ALA A 75 -21.36 37.45 0.10
C ALA A 75 -20.62 38.78 0.22
N GLN A 76 -19.51 38.76 0.97
CA GLN A 76 -18.51 39.80 0.96
C GLN A 76 -17.30 39.27 0.19
N GLU A 77 -17.02 39.91 -0.97
CA GLU A 77 -15.86 39.56 -1.84
C GLU A 77 -14.56 39.60 -1.03
N SER A 78 -13.94 38.44 -0.87
CA SER A 78 -12.61 38.32 -0.35
C SER A 78 -11.60 38.66 -1.46
N LYS A 79 -10.75 39.66 -1.27
CA LYS A 79 -9.65 40.02 -2.16
C LYS A 79 -8.77 38.78 -2.38
N LYS A 80 -8.77 38.26 -3.61
CA LYS A 80 -7.77 37.31 -4.11
C LYS A 80 -6.39 37.91 -3.90
N GLY A 81 -5.51 37.21 -3.18
CA GLY A 81 -4.09 37.52 -3.16
C GLY A 81 -3.59 37.58 -4.62
N ASP A 82 -2.80 38.61 -4.91
CA ASP A 82 -2.31 38.91 -6.26
C ASP A 82 -1.37 37.79 -6.76
N LEU A 83 -1.94 36.75 -7.38
CA LEU A 83 -1.22 35.69 -8.09
C LEU A 83 -0.78 36.14 -9.48
N GLY A 84 -1.16 37.35 -9.92
CA GLY A 84 -0.89 37.87 -11.25
C GLY A 84 0.58 38.28 -11.52
N GLY A 85 1.38 38.36 -10.47
CA GLY A 85 2.82 38.72 -10.57
C GLY A 85 3.81 37.58 -10.52
N LEU A 86 3.34 36.33 -10.33
CA LEU A 86 4.19 35.15 -10.26
C LEU A 86 4.47 34.57 -11.65
N SER A 87 5.72 34.16 -11.91
CA SER A 87 6.06 33.46 -13.13
C SER A 87 5.38 32.10 -13.19
N LEU A 88 5.10 31.57 -14.41
CA LEU A 88 4.58 30.21 -14.60
C LEU A 88 5.45 29.14 -13.89
N GLU A 89 6.75 29.40 -13.77
CA GLU A 89 7.71 28.54 -13.09
C GLU A 89 7.56 28.60 -11.56
N ASP A 90 7.27 29.78 -11.00
CA ASP A 90 6.99 29.94 -9.55
C ASP A 90 5.62 29.32 -9.18
N LEU A 91 4.61 29.47 -10.04
CA LEU A 91 3.32 28.82 -9.87
C LEU A 91 3.42 27.29 -9.96
N ALA A 92 4.26 26.76 -10.86
CA ALA A 92 4.53 25.32 -10.96
C ALA A 92 5.29 24.80 -9.72
N LYS A 93 6.27 25.54 -9.21
CA LYS A 93 6.97 25.20 -7.96
C LYS A 93 6.04 25.21 -6.75
N MET A 94 5.16 26.20 -6.65
CA MET A 94 4.13 26.24 -5.58
C MET A 94 3.22 25.02 -5.63
N LYS A 95 2.87 24.53 -6.82
CA LYS A 95 2.04 23.33 -7.00
C LYS A 95 2.78 22.06 -6.57
N VAL A 96 4.07 21.96 -6.86
CA VAL A 96 4.91 20.78 -6.53
C VAL A 96 5.25 20.71 -5.03
N GLU A 97 5.45 21.84 -4.37
CA GLU A 97 5.79 21.90 -2.94
C GLU A 97 4.57 21.82 -2.03
N SER A 98 3.35 21.83 -2.59
CA SER A 98 2.12 21.76 -1.81
C SER A 98 1.69 20.33 -1.57
N VAL A 99 1.36 19.98 -0.32
CA VAL A 99 0.92 18.67 0.11
C VAL A 99 -0.46 18.75 0.77
N TYR A 100 -1.29 17.76 0.50
CA TYR A 100 -2.61 17.61 1.12
C TYR A 100 -2.59 16.59 2.26
N GLY A 101 -1.83 15.51 2.07
CA GLY A 101 -1.84 14.34 2.94
C GLY A 101 -1.37 14.60 4.37
N ALA A 102 -0.60 15.66 4.63
CA ALA A 102 -0.08 15.92 5.98
C ALA A 102 -1.11 16.43 6.99
N SER A 103 -2.15 17.15 6.52
CA SER A 103 -3.11 17.84 7.38
C SER A 103 -4.55 17.86 6.83
N LYS A 104 -4.84 17.09 5.76
CA LYS A 104 -6.13 17.09 5.02
C LYS A 104 -6.54 18.44 4.43
N PHE A 105 -5.61 19.33 4.22
CA PHE A 105 -5.76 20.55 3.42
C PHE A 105 -4.42 20.88 2.73
N LEU A 106 -4.51 21.70 1.68
CA LEU A 106 -3.34 22.06 0.88
C LEU A 106 -2.44 23.03 1.64
N GLN A 107 -1.18 22.66 1.86
CA GLN A 107 -0.15 23.49 2.51
C GLN A 107 1.22 23.24 1.91
N GLN A 108 2.19 24.12 2.15
CA GLN A 108 3.58 23.86 1.78
C GLN A 108 4.14 22.68 2.59
N ALA A 109 4.95 21.82 1.98
CA ALA A 109 5.60 20.70 2.67
C ALA A 109 6.51 21.19 3.83
N SER A 110 7.10 22.38 3.71
CA SER A 110 7.86 23.04 4.77
C SER A 110 7.02 23.36 6.01
N ASP A 111 5.76 23.73 5.82
CA ASP A 111 4.85 24.14 6.88
C ASP A 111 4.17 22.94 7.56
N ALA A 112 4.20 21.79 6.91
CA ALA A 112 3.64 20.56 7.47
C ALA A 112 4.43 20.15 8.73
N PRO A 113 3.75 19.88 9.87
CA PRO A 113 4.41 19.50 11.12
C PRO A 113 4.83 18.02 11.13
N THR A 114 5.41 17.54 10.04
CA THR A 114 5.82 16.15 9.86
C THR A 114 6.81 16.03 8.71
N SER A 115 7.52 14.89 8.66
CA SER A 115 8.43 14.55 7.58
C SER A 115 7.65 14.11 6.34
N VAL A 116 7.67 14.92 5.29
CA VAL A 116 7.00 14.64 4.01
C VAL A 116 8.01 14.54 2.89
N THR A 117 7.88 13.55 2.04
CA THR A 117 8.57 13.44 0.73
C THR A 117 7.54 13.49 -0.38
N VAL A 118 7.78 14.28 -1.39
CA VAL A 118 6.97 14.34 -2.60
C VAL A 118 7.78 13.78 -3.76
N VAL A 119 7.26 12.73 -4.40
CA VAL A 119 7.82 12.20 -5.64
C VAL A 119 6.92 12.65 -6.80
N THR A 120 7.50 13.35 -7.76
CA THR A 120 6.78 13.97 -8.87
C THR A 120 6.64 13.05 -10.08
N ALA A 121 5.67 13.32 -10.97
CA ALA A 121 5.57 12.64 -12.27
C ALA A 121 6.88 12.69 -13.07
N GLU A 122 7.63 13.79 -12.96
CA GLU A 122 8.92 13.93 -13.63
C GLU A 122 9.96 12.96 -13.08
N GLU A 123 10.01 12.76 -11.76
CA GLU A 123 10.90 11.77 -11.12
C GLU A 123 10.49 10.34 -11.45
N ILE A 124 9.17 10.04 -11.48
CA ILE A 124 8.66 8.73 -11.90
C ILE A 124 9.14 8.40 -13.31
N GLN A 125 9.09 9.36 -14.23
CA GLN A 125 9.56 9.20 -15.61
C GLN A 125 11.10 9.12 -15.71
N LYS A 126 11.85 9.95 -14.96
CA LYS A 126 13.32 9.99 -14.98
C LYS A 126 13.94 8.66 -14.57
N TYR A 127 13.38 8.03 -13.55
CA TYR A 127 13.88 6.76 -13.02
C TYR A 127 13.12 5.55 -13.58
N ASP A 128 12.21 5.78 -14.52
CA ASP A 128 11.41 4.76 -15.22
C ASP A 128 10.80 3.74 -14.25
N TYR A 129 10.21 4.25 -13.14
CA TYR A 129 9.58 3.42 -12.12
C TYR A 129 8.34 2.73 -12.70
N ARG A 130 8.31 1.40 -12.61
CA ARG A 130 7.29 0.53 -13.22
C ARG A 130 6.07 0.36 -12.32
N THR A 131 6.31 0.38 -11.00
CA THR A 131 5.32 0.14 -9.95
C THR A 131 5.49 1.16 -8.82
N LEU A 132 4.48 1.25 -7.95
CA LEU A 132 4.59 2.06 -6.73
C LEU A 132 5.72 1.54 -5.81
N ALA A 133 5.95 0.22 -5.81
CA ALA A 133 7.06 -0.38 -5.09
C ALA A 133 8.43 0.14 -5.54
N ASP A 134 8.64 0.32 -6.86
CA ASP A 134 9.89 0.89 -7.39
C ASP A 134 10.11 2.33 -6.90
N VAL A 135 9.04 3.14 -6.83
CA VAL A 135 9.10 4.50 -6.26
C VAL A 135 9.54 4.43 -4.79
N LEU A 136 8.90 3.58 -4.00
CA LEU A 136 9.19 3.46 -2.56
C LEU A 136 10.62 2.95 -2.29
N ARG A 137 11.17 2.12 -3.18
CA ARG A 137 12.59 1.73 -3.14
C ARG A 137 13.53 2.93 -3.23
N GLY A 138 13.16 3.99 -3.97
CA GLY A 138 13.92 5.22 -4.12
C GLY A 138 13.80 6.19 -2.93
N VAL A 139 12.82 6.03 -2.04
CA VAL A 139 12.50 6.98 -0.97
C VAL A 139 13.25 6.68 0.33
N ARG A 140 13.77 7.72 0.99
CA ARG A 140 14.44 7.67 2.30
C ARG A 140 13.58 6.96 3.35
N GLY A 141 14.18 6.04 4.11
CA GLY A 141 13.54 5.32 5.20
C GLY A 141 12.68 4.13 4.78
N PHE A 142 12.48 3.90 3.47
CA PHE A 142 11.71 2.79 2.94
C PHE A 142 12.62 1.68 2.38
N TYR A 143 12.14 0.45 2.39
CA TYR A 143 12.69 -0.69 1.67
C TYR A 143 11.55 -1.62 1.29
N VAL A 144 11.78 -2.48 0.31
CA VAL A 144 10.73 -3.29 -0.31
C VAL A 144 11.20 -4.74 -0.39
N ILE A 145 10.29 -5.66 -0.11
CA ILE A 145 10.48 -7.11 -0.14
C ILE A 145 9.47 -7.67 -1.13
N TYR A 146 9.90 -8.55 -2.02
CA TYR A 146 9.02 -9.23 -2.97
C TYR A 146 9.15 -10.74 -2.78
N ASP A 147 8.04 -11.40 -2.49
CA ASP A 147 7.98 -12.85 -2.22
C ASP A 147 7.59 -13.70 -3.43
N ARG A 148 7.62 -13.12 -4.62
CA ARG A 148 7.16 -13.69 -5.90
C ARG A 148 5.65 -13.71 -6.09
N ASN A 149 4.88 -13.34 -5.10
CA ASN A 149 3.45 -13.06 -5.22
C ASN A 149 3.15 -11.60 -4.87
N TYR A 150 3.45 -11.18 -3.65
CA TYR A 150 3.16 -9.82 -3.15
C TYR A 150 4.42 -9.03 -2.83
N THR A 151 4.23 -7.71 -2.78
CA THR A 151 5.28 -6.78 -2.41
C THR A 151 4.97 -6.12 -1.07
N TYR A 152 5.86 -6.31 -0.11
CA TYR A 152 5.76 -5.74 1.23
C TYR A 152 6.69 -4.54 1.37
N VAL A 153 6.22 -3.54 2.13
CA VAL A 153 6.93 -2.27 2.32
C VAL A 153 7.40 -2.17 3.77
N GLY A 154 8.71 -2.00 3.93
CA GLY A 154 9.28 -1.70 5.22
C GLY A 154 9.53 -0.20 5.40
N VAL A 155 9.27 0.31 6.60
CA VAL A 155 9.44 1.72 6.95
C VAL A 155 10.31 1.82 8.19
N ARG A 156 11.44 2.55 8.09
CA ARG A 156 12.33 2.81 9.22
C ARG A 156 12.76 1.53 9.97
N GLY A 157 13.02 0.44 9.22
CA GLY A 157 13.44 -0.86 9.77
C GLY A 157 12.33 -1.68 10.40
N PHE A 158 11.08 -1.32 10.18
CA PHE A 158 9.93 -2.10 10.58
C PHE A 158 9.21 -2.63 9.33
N SER A 159 9.09 -3.94 9.20
CA SER A 159 8.34 -4.63 8.16
C SER A 159 7.98 -6.03 8.64
N ARG A 160 6.87 -6.55 8.16
CA ARG A 160 6.43 -7.91 8.39
C ARG A 160 5.97 -8.52 7.06
N PRO A 161 6.75 -9.40 6.44
CA PRO A 161 6.27 -10.20 5.32
C PRO A 161 5.00 -10.96 5.71
N GLY A 162 4.03 -11.06 4.81
CA GLY A 162 2.73 -11.66 5.07
C GLY A 162 1.68 -10.75 5.73
N ASP A 163 1.97 -9.44 5.99
CA ASP A 163 1.02 -8.50 6.58
C ASP A 163 0.23 -7.65 5.56
N TYR A 164 0.43 -7.89 4.28
CA TYR A 164 -0.21 -7.20 3.14
C TYR A 164 -0.17 -5.66 3.25
N ASN A 165 0.86 -5.10 3.91
CA ASN A 165 1.03 -3.66 4.17
C ASN A 165 -0.06 -3.02 5.04
N ALA A 166 -0.77 -3.77 5.87
CA ALA A 166 -1.89 -3.32 6.72
C ALA A 166 -1.52 -2.21 7.72
N ARG A 167 -0.22 -1.93 7.91
CA ARG A 167 0.30 -0.88 8.80
C ARG A 167 0.64 0.42 8.09
N ILE A 168 0.38 0.47 6.79
CA ILE A 168 0.55 1.65 5.94
C ILE A 168 -0.81 2.01 5.35
N LEU A 169 -1.20 3.26 5.50
CA LEU A 169 -2.40 3.75 4.83
C LEU A 169 -2.05 4.22 3.43
N PHE A 170 -2.70 3.63 2.44
CA PHE A 170 -2.63 4.08 1.05
C PHE A 170 -3.88 4.85 0.66
N LEU A 171 -3.65 5.98 0.02
CA LEU A 171 -4.70 6.86 -0.48
C LEU A 171 -4.49 7.09 -1.98
N LEU A 172 -5.59 7.16 -2.71
CA LEU A 172 -5.64 7.62 -4.10
C LEU A 172 -6.57 8.83 -4.17
N ASP A 173 -6.00 10.01 -4.47
CA ASP A 173 -6.70 11.30 -4.41
C ASP A 173 -7.42 11.55 -3.07
N GLY A 174 -6.80 11.06 -1.99
CA GLY A 174 -7.32 11.10 -0.64
C GLY A 174 -8.36 10.04 -0.30
N HIS A 175 -8.78 9.17 -1.25
CA HIS A 175 -9.61 8.00 -1.01
C HIS A 175 -8.78 6.84 -0.48
N ARG A 176 -9.24 6.15 0.58
CA ARG A 176 -8.57 4.97 1.16
C ARG A 176 -8.70 3.77 0.21
N VAL A 177 -7.56 3.16 -0.19
CA VAL A 177 -7.56 1.97 -1.06
C VAL A 177 -7.32 0.66 -0.32
N ASN A 178 -7.00 0.69 0.98
CA ASN A 178 -6.90 -0.53 1.79
C ASN A 178 -8.24 -1.26 1.83
N ASP A 179 -8.23 -2.60 1.65
CA ASP A 179 -9.44 -3.42 1.65
C ASP A 179 -10.03 -3.59 3.06
N ASN A 180 -11.20 -4.23 3.18
CA ASN A 180 -11.90 -4.39 4.45
C ASN A 180 -11.76 -5.79 5.10
N ILE A 181 -10.94 -6.68 4.54
CA ILE A 181 -10.72 -8.03 5.05
C ILE A 181 -9.32 -8.17 5.62
N TYR A 182 -8.29 -7.83 4.83
CA TYR A 182 -6.88 -7.85 5.22
C TYR A 182 -6.36 -6.48 5.68
N ASP A 183 -7.14 -5.39 5.48
CA ASP A 183 -6.67 -3.98 5.55
C ASP A 183 -5.45 -3.77 4.64
N GLY A 184 -5.36 -4.60 3.61
CA GLY A 184 -4.23 -4.72 2.70
C GLY A 184 -4.11 -3.54 1.75
N ALA A 185 -2.86 -3.22 1.38
CA ALA A 185 -2.56 -2.21 0.38
C ALA A 185 -1.43 -2.69 -0.52
N TYR A 186 -1.70 -2.71 -1.79
CA TYR A 186 -0.89 -3.34 -2.81
C TYR A 186 -0.06 -2.30 -3.57
N VAL A 187 1.19 -2.63 -3.90
CA VAL A 187 2.17 -1.68 -4.47
C VAL A 187 2.89 -2.21 -5.72
N GLY A 188 2.61 -3.45 -6.11
CA GLY A 188 3.13 -4.12 -7.31
C GLY A 188 2.27 -3.90 -8.54
N SER A 189 2.12 -4.93 -9.38
CA SER A 189 1.26 -4.94 -10.57
C SER A 189 -0.25 -4.91 -10.25
N GLU A 190 -0.60 -5.24 -9.02
CA GLU A 190 -1.95 -5.15 -8.45
C GLU A 190 -2.34 -3.72 -8.01
N PHE A 191 -1.43 -2.74 -8.07
CA PHE A 191 -1.78 -1.34 -7.76
C PHE A 191 -2.80 -0.79 -8.78
N PRO A 192 -3.90 -0.16 -8.34
CA PRO A 192 -5.07 0.05 -9.20
C PRO A 192 -4.91 1.12 -10.28
N VAL A 193 -3.82 1.88 -10.29
CA VAL A 193 -3.62 2.98 -11.25
C VAL A 193 -2.27 2.88 -11.95
N ASP A 194 -2.28 3.12 -13.25
CA ASP A 194 -1.07 3.17 -14.06
C ASP A 194 -0.13 4.30 -13.60
N MET A 195 1.19 4.02 -13.52
CA MET A 195 2.20 4.96 -13.05
C MET A 195 2.24 6.26 -13.89
N ASP A 196 1.88 6.21 -15.17
CA ASP A 196 1.84 7.38 -16.05
C ASP A 196 0.70 8.35 -15.72
N LEU A 197 -0.35 7.88 -15.01
CA LEU A 197 -1.46 8.73 -14.60
C LEU A 197 -1.18 9.50 -13.30
N ILE A 198 -0.06 9.22 -12.63
CA ILE A 198 0.30 9.86 -11.37
C ILE A 198 0.88 11.25 -11.64
N GLU A 199 0.36 12.27 -10.97
CA GLU A 199 0.92 13.63 -10.91
C GLU A 199 2.03 13.72 -9.87
N ARG A 200 1.78 13.18 -8.67
CA ARG A 200 2.76 13.11 -7.57
C ARG A 200 2.33 12.08 -6.53
N ILE A 201 3.28 11.68 -5.71
CA ILE A 201 3.07 10.82 -4.56
C ILE A 201 3.54 11.57 -3.32
N GLU A 202 2.65 11.76 -2.35
CA GLU A 202 2.92 12.39 -1.07
C GLU A 202 3.17 11.30 -0.04
N ILE A 203 4.38 11.20 0.49
CA ILE A 203 4.81 10.16 1.42
C ILE A 203 5.06 10.79 2.78
N ILE A 204 4.23 10.44 3.75
CA ILE A 204 4.25 10.99 5.10
C ILE A 204 4.72 9.87 6.03
N ARG A 205 5.86 10.07 6.68
CA ARG A 205 6.44 9.09 7.60
C ARG A 205 5.92 9.29 9.01
N GLY A 206 5.79 8.19 9.73
CA GLY A 206 5.33 8.17 11.12
C GLY A 206 3.81 8.11 11.28
N PRO A 207 3.33 8.04 12.54
CA PRO A 207 1.92 7.87 12.88
C PRO A 207 1.06 9.10 12.52
N HIS A 208 -0.09 8.85 11.85
CA HIS A 208 -1.01 9.90 11.40
C HIS A 208 -2.50 9.58 11.66
N SER A 209 -2.79 8.69 12.64
CA SER A 209 -4.18 8.33 12.96
C SER A 209 -5.04 9.50 13.45
N SER A 210 -4.44 10.57 13.97
CA SER A 210 -5.21 11.79 14.34
C SER A 210 -5.94 12.46 13.17
N ALA A 211 -5.49 12.23 11.93
CA ALA A 211 -6.15 12.73 10.74
C ALA A 211 -6.87 11.62 9.96
N TYR A 212 -6.34 10.40 9.95
CA TYR A 212 -6.72 9.34 9.03
C TYR A 212 -7.27 8.07 9.70
N GLY A 213 -7.23 7.96 11.02
CA GLY A 213 -7.72 6.78 11.76
C GLY A 213 -6.84 5.55 11.61
N ALA A 214 -7.46 4.37 11.62
CA ALA A 214 -6.79 3.09 11.58
C ALA A 214 -5.90 2.91 10.35
N GLY A 215 -4.78 2.19 10.48
CA GLY A 215 -3.85 1.88 9.38
C GLY A 215 -2.84 2.99 9.06
N ALA A 216 -3.08 4.26 9.44
CA ALA A 216 -2.09 5.33 9.36
C ALA A 216 -1.02 5.16 10.45
N PHE A 217 -0.42 3.96 10.52
CA PHE A 217 0.35 3.48 11.66
C PHE A 217 1.84 3.84 11.55
N VAL A 218 2.52 3.42 10.48
CA VAL A 218 3.95 3.73 10.27
C VAL A 218 4.17 4.74 9.14
N ALA A 219 3.23 4.87 8.21
CA ALA A 219 3.25 5.85 7.12
C ALA A 219 1.86 6.06 6.52
N VAL A 220 1.70 7.18 5.81
CA VAL A 220 0.60 7.44 4.87
C VAL A 220 1.21 7.73 3.51
N ILE A 221 0.71 7.09 2.46
CA ILE A 221 1.12 7.28 1.07
C ILE A 221 -0.09 7.72 0.29
N ASN A 222 -0.10 8.97 -0.16
CA ASN A 222 -1.19 9.55 -0.92
C ASN A 222 -0.76 9.75 -2.37
N VAL A 223 -1.31 8.98 -3.27
CA VAL A 223 -1.09 9.07 -4.72
C VAL A 223 -2.08 10.05 -5.28
N ILE A 224 -1.59 11.10 -5.94
CA ILE A 224 -2.39 12.12 -6.61
C ILE A 224 -2.31 11.90 -8.11
N THR A 225 -3.46 11.77 -8.74
CA THR A 225 -3.54 11.53 -10.18
C THR A 225 -3.51 12.83 -11.00
N LYS A 226 -3.12 12.71 -12.24
CA LYS A 226 -3.27 13.76 -13.25
C LYS A 226 -4.75 14.04 -13.49
N ARG A 227 -5.03 15.23 -14.02
CA ARG A 227 -6.36 15.64 -14.44
C ARG A 227 -6.45 15.70 -15.96
N GLY A 228 -7.67 15.71 -16.48
CA GLY A 228 -7.91 15.82 -17.94
C GLY A 228 -7.17 17.00 -18.57
N ARG A 229 -7.14 18.16 -17.90
CA ARG A 229 -6.41 19.37 -18.34
C ARG A 229 -4.90 19.19 -18.49
N ASP A 230 -4.31 18.23 -17.77
CA ASP A 230 -2.86 18.01 -17.79
C ASP A 230 -2.42 17.23 -19.04
N LEU A 231 -3.30 16.45 -19.66
CA LEU A 231 -3.03 15.68 -20.86
C LEU A 231 -3.37 16.43 -22.15
N ARG A 232 -4.51 17.10 -22.23
CA ARG A 232 -5.02 17.87 -23.38
C ARG A 232 -5.02 17.12 -24.71
N ALA A 233 -4.99 15.78 -24.68
CA ALA A 233 -5.00 14.92 -25.88
C ALA A 233 -5.21 13.46 -25.52
N ASN A 234 -5.42 12.65 -26.54
CA ASN A 234 -5.29 11.20 -26.43
C ASN A 234 -3.82 10.82 -26.22
N GLU A 235 -3.57 9.80 -25.43
CA GLU A 235 -2.24 9.21 -25.25
C GLU A 235 -2.34 7.69 -25.40
N VAL A 236 -1.46 7.11 -26.20
CA VAL A 236 -1.29 5.67 -26.31
C VAL A 236 0.14 5.34 -25.95
N SER A 237 0.35 4.40 -25.03
CA SER A 237 1.67 3.89 -24.71
C SER A 237 1.72 2.37 -24.89
N THR A 238 2.90 1.90 -25.31
CA THR A 238 3.23 0.48 -25.37
C THR A 238 4.58 0.24 -24.74
N GLU A 239 4.72 -0.88 -24.04
CA GLU A 239 5.96 -1.28 -23.38
C GLU A 239 6.28 -2.73 -23.74
N ALA A 240 7.58 -3.04 -23.79
CA ALA A 240 8.11 -4.38 -23.92
C ALA A 240 9.35 -4.53 -23.05
N GLY A 241 9.57 -5.69 -22.46
CA GLY A 241 10.69 -5.92 -21.55
C GLY A 241 11.07 -7.37 -21.37
N SER A 242 11.96 -7.60 -20.40
CA SER A 242 12.39 -8.93 -19.99
C SER A 242 11.21 -9.80 -19.60
N TRP A 243 11.41 -11.13 -19.63
CA TRP A 243 10.42 -12.15 -19.27
C TRP A 243 9.18 -12.13 -20.17
N ASN A 244 9.37 -11.77 -21.45
CA ASN A 244 8.29 -11.63 -22.43
C ASN A 244 7.14 -10.76 -21.89
N SER A 245 7.49 -9.63 -21.23
CA SER A 245 6.52 -8.71 -20.67
C SER A 245 6.10 -7.66 -21.69
N TYR A 246 4.80 -7.38 -21.73
CA TYR A 246 4.18 -6.35 -22.56
C TYR A 246 3.14 -5.58 -21.78
N LYS A 247 3.06 -4.28 -22.03
CA LYS A 247 2.01 -3.42 -21.47
C LYS A 247 1.48 -2.48 -22.55
N GLY A 248 0.18 -2.28 -22.57
CA GLY A 248 -0.50 -1.31 -23.40
C GLY A 248 -1.40 -0.41 -22.57
N ARG A 249 -1.44 0.89 -22.88
CA ARG A 249 -2.34 1.85 -22.23
C ARG A 249 -2.90 2.82 -23.25
N VAL A 250 -4.19 3.12 -23.10
CA VAL A 250 -4.89 4.18 -23.83
C VAL A 250 -5.49 5.14 -22.80
N THR A 251 -5.26 6.45 -23.01
CA THR A 251 -5.77 7.49 -22.13
C THR A 251 -6.37 8.61 -22.93
N TYR A 252 -7.52 9.11 -22.51
CA TYR A 252 -8.15 10.33 -22.98
C TYR A 252 -8.24 11.34 -21.86
N GLY A 253 -7.83 12.57 -22.07
CA GLY A 253 -7.95 13.64 -21.09
C GLY A 253 -8.25 14.98 -21.77
N ASP A 254 -9.30 15.67 -21.26
CA ASP A 254 -9.67 16.99 -21.77
C ASP A 254 -10.37 17.84 -20.72
N ARG A 255 -10.41 19.13 -20.96
CA ARG A 255 -11.23 20.10 -20.26
C ARG A 255 -12.03 20.92 -21.25
N PHE A 256 -13.35 20.71 -21.23
CA PHE A 256 -14.30 21.33 -22.14
C PHE A 256 -14.62 22.78 -21.73
N ASP A 257 -15.08 23.59 -22.68
CA ASP A 257 -15.51 24.98 -22.43
C ASP A 257 -16.65 25.08 -21.42
N SER A 258 -17.48 24.05 -21.30
CA SER A 258 -18.52 23.93 -20.27
C SER A 258 -18.00 23.86 -18.84
N GLY A 259 -16.68 23.72 -18.66
CA GLY A 259 -16.03 23.50 -17.38
C GLY A 259 -16.01 22.03 -16.94
N LEU A 260 -16.59 21.11 -17.74
CA LEU A 260 -16.43 19.67 -17.54
C LEU A 260 -14.99 19.27 -17.84
N GLU A 261 -14.39 18.50 -16.96
CA GLU A 261 -13.05 17.95 -17.12
C GLU A 261 -13.11 16.44 -16.97
N THR A 262 -12.46 15.70 -17.87
CA THR A 262 -12.49 14.24 -17.89
C THR A 262 -11.11 13.66 -18.12
N LEU A 263 -10.79 12.59 -17.38
CA LEU A 263 -9.64 11.73 -17.61
C LEU A 263 -10.11 10.28 -17.59
N LEU A 264 -9.94 9.57 -18.70
CA LEU A 264 -10.31 8.17 -18.86
C LEU A 264 -9.09 7.38 -19.27
N SER A 265 -8.83 6.24 -18.66
CA SER A 265 -7.70 5.40 -19.02
C SER A 265 -7.99 3.91 -18.83
N GLY A 266 -7.42 3.10 -19.71
CA GLY A 266 -7.39 1.64 -19.58
C GLY A 266 -5.99 1.12 -19.88
N SER A 267 -5.52 0.15 -19.10
CA SER A 267 -4.25 -0.52 -19.32
C SER A 267 -4.34 -2.03 -19.18
N LEU A 268 -3.48 -2.72 -19.92
CA LEU A 268 -3.32 -4.17 -19.90
C LEU A 268 -1.83 -4.48 -19.74
N TYR A 269 -1.50 -5.40 -18.86
CA TYR A 269 -0.14 -5.89 -18.62
C TYR A 269 -0.15 -7.42 -18.67
N ASN A 270 0.90 -8.00 -19.28
CA ASN A 270 1.14 -9.42 -19.30
C ASN A 270 2.65 -9.69 -19.23
N SER A 271 3.05 -10.66 -18.43
CA SER A 271 4.42 -11.17 -18.33
C SER A 271 4.39 -12.67 -18.15
N GLN A 272 5.26 -13.39 -18.84
CA GLN A 272 5.44 -14.83 -18.59
C GLN A 272 6.25 -15.09 -17.32
N GLY A 273 6.89 -14.05 -16.74
CA GLY A 273 7.78 -14.22 -15.60
C GLY A 273 9.08 -14.95 -15.96
N HIS A 274 9.80 -15.38 -14.96
CA HIS A 274 11.01 -16.21 -15.14
C HIS A 274 10.63 -17.58 -15.67
N LYS A 275 11.32 -18.02 -16.72
CA LYS A 275 11.11 -19.36 -17.29
C LYS A 275 11.53 -20.46 -16.32
N ASN A 276 12.60 -20.26 -15.57
CA ASN A 276 13.12 -21.22 -14.60
C ASN A 276 13.60 -20.45 -13.37
N LEU A 277 13.04 -20.76 -12.23
CA LEU A 277 13.49 -20.28 -10.92
C LEU A 277 13.96 -21.47 -10.10
N PHE A 278 15.16 -21.38 -9.54
CA PHE A 278 15.72 -22.46 -8.73
C PHE A 278 15.54 -22.16 -7.23
N PHE A 279 14.94 -23.12 -6.53
CA PHE A 279 14.74 -23.10 -5.08
C PHE A 279 15.43 -24.32 -4.47
N PRO A 280 16.53 -24.15 -3.72
CA PRO A 280 17.32 -25.27 -3.18
C PRO A 280 16.56 -26.16 -2.20
N GLU A 281 15.53 -25.63 -1.55
CA GLU A 281 14.66 -26.34 -0.61
C GLU A 281 13.91 -27.50 -1.29
N PHE A 282 13.60 -27.37 -2.58
CA PHE A 282 12.89 -28.36 -3.41
C PHE A 282 13.82 -29.15 -4.33
N ASN A 283 15.14 -29.14 -4.09
CA ASN A 283 16.12 -29.84 -4.96
C ASN A 283 16.02 -31.35 -4.80
N SER A 284 14.99 -31.95 -5.35
CA SER A 284 14.76 -33.39 -5.42
C SER A 284 14.14 -33.78 -6.77
N PRO A 285 14.37 -35.01 -7.28
CA PRO A 285 13.75 -35.45 -8.53
C PRO A 285 12.21 -35.39 -8.51
N ALA A 286 11.58 -35.59 -7.36
CA ALA A 286 10.13 -35.52 -7.20
C ALA A 286 9.57 -34.09 -7.34
N ALA A 287 10.41 -33.09 -7.06
CA ALA A 287 10.05 -31.66 -7.12
C ALA A 287 10.84 -30.96 -8.26
N ASN A 288 10.89 -31.57 -9.44
CA ASN A 288 11.54 -31.04 -10.64
C ASN A 288 12.96 -30.52 -10.40
N ASN A 289 13.74 -31.17 -9.51
CA ASN A 289 15.10 -30.78 -9.09
C ASN A 289 15.17 -29.32 -8.62
N GLY A 290 14.14 -28.83 -7.93
CA GLY A 290 14.07 -27.48 -7.39
C GLY A 290 13.81 -26.37 -8.44
N ILE A 291 13.43 -26.72 -9.65
CA ILE A 291 13.16 -25.75 -10.72
C ILE A 291 11.67 -25.52 -10.84
N ALA A 292 11.21 -24.32 -10.49
CA ALA A 292 9.88 -23.84 -10.87
C ALA A 292 9.92 -23.38 -12.33
N ALA A 293 9.30 -24.17 -13.20
CA ALA A 293 9.31 -23.95 -14.64
C ALA A 293 8.01 -23.30 -15.11
N ASP A 294 8.10 -22.14 -15.79
CA ASP A 294 6.97 -21.39 -16.34
C ASP A 294 5.85 -21.08 -15.29
N ALA A 295 6.23 -20.96 -14.01
CA ALA A 295 5.31 -20.77 -12.87
C ALA A 295 5.35 -19.34 -12.28
N ASP A 296 5.91 -18.34 -12.97
CA ASP A 296 6.08 -16.96 -12.46
C ASP A 296 5.27 -15.93 -13.27
N GLY A 297 4.24 -16.35 -14.02
CA GLY A 297 3.41 -15.49 -14.84
C GLY A 297 2.66 -14.41 -14.05
N ASP A 298 2.46 -13.23 -14.65
CA ASP A 298 1.77 -12.09 -14.04
C ASP A 298 0.95 -11.33 -15.09
N GLN A 299 -0.35 -11.19 -14.86
CA GLN A 299 -1.28 -10.51 -15.74
C GLN A 299 -2.11 -9.51 -14.95
N ALA A 300 -2.25 -8.30 -15.47
CA ALA A 300 -3.08 -7.29 -14.82
C ALA A 300 -3.82 -6.42 -15.84
N TYR A 301 -4.99 -5.94 -15.46
CA TYR A 301 -5.69 -4.88 -16.18
C TYR A 301 -6.22 -3.84 -15.22
N SER A 302 -6.30 -2.59 -15.69
CA SER A 302 -6.89 -1.49 -14.91
C SER A 302 -7.72 -0.57 -15.76
N GLY A 303 -8.77 -0.02 -15.17
CA GLY A 303 -9.63 1.03 -15.69
C GLY A 303 -9.69 2.19 -14.70
N PHE A 304 -9.57 3.41 -15.18
CA PHE A 304 -9.59 4.63 -14.39
C PHE A 304 -10.44 5.69 -15.06
N ALA A 305 -11.27 6.37 -14.29
CA ALA A 305 -12.00 7.58 -14.73
C ALA A 305 -12.00 8.63 -13.62
N ASP A 306 -11.68 9.88 -13.99
CA ASP A 306 -11.80 11.08 -13.17
C ASP A 306 -12.62 12.11 -13.92
N ILE A 307 -13.77 12.52 -13.33
CA ILE A 307 -14.74 13.44 -13.93
C ILE A 307 -14.96 14.58 -12.95
N ILE A 308 -14.54 15.78 -13.34
CA ILE A 308 -14.71 16.99 -12.53
C ILE A 308 -15.71 17.91 -13.20
N TYR A 309 -16.75 18.31 -12.47
CA TYR A 309 -17.68 19.32 -12.92
C TYR A 309 -18.09 20.22 -11.76
N ARG A 310 -17.75 21.52 -11.86
CA ARG A 310 -17.97 22.50 -10.79
C ARG A 310 -17.33 22.04 -9.47
N ASP A 311 -18.15 21.84 -8.44
CA ASP A 311 -17.74 21.45 -7.10
C ASP A 311 -17.66 19.92 -6.91
N PHE A 312 -18.09 19.15 -7.90
CA PHE A 312 -18.10 17.69 -7.88
C PHE A 312 -16.86 17.10 -8.54
N ASN A 313 -16.31 16.07 -7.91
CA ASN A 313 -15.34 15.19 -8.51
C ASN A 313 -15.79 13.74 -8.33
N ILE A 314 -15.79 12.97 -9.40
CA ILE A 314 -16.23 11.57 -9.44
C ILE A 314 -15.05 10.74 -9.92
N HIS A 315 -14.61 9.80 -9.08
CA HIS A 315 -13.56 8.83 -9.42
C HIS A 315 -14.16 7.44 -9.56
N PHE A 316 -13.77 6.74 -10.60
CA PHE A 316 -14.02 5.32 -10.77
C PHE A 316 -12.71 4.61 -11.02
N VAL A 317 -12.48 3.53 -10.28
CA VAL A 317 -11.28 2.70 -10.39
C VAL A 317 -11.69 1.24 -10.38
N GLN A 318 -11.08 0.47 -11.25
CA GLN A 318 -11.19 -1.00 -11.28
C GLN A 318 -9.87 -1.58 -11.74
N ASN A 319 -9.35 -2.56 -11.00
CA ASN A 319 -8.23 -3.37 -11.46
C ASN A 319 -8.46 -4.85 -11.15
N SER A 320 -7.70 -5.70 -11.80
CA SER A 320 -7.54 -7.10 -11.46
C SER A 320 -6.14 -7.56 -11.86
N ARG A 321 -5.56 -8.45 -11.07
CA ARG A 321 -4.27 -9.06 -11.31
C ARG A 321 -4.34 -10.55 -11.02
N THR A 322 -3.84 -11.40 -11.92
CA THR A 322 -3.63 -12.83 -11.70
C THR A 322 -2.14 -13.13 -11.71
N LYS A 323 -1.66 -13.84 -10.69
CA LYS A 323 -0.26 -14.20 -10.49
C LYS A 323 -0.10 -15.70 -10.23
N HIS A 324 0.71 -16.37 -11.06
CA HIS A 324 1.18 -17.72 -10.78
C HIS A 324 2.28 -17.70 -9.72
N ILE A 325 2.25 -18.62 -8.78
CA ILE A 325 3.11 -18.63 -7.58
C ILE A 325 4.19 -19.69 -7.71
N PRO A 326 5.49 -19.32 -7.88
CA PRO A 326 6.56 -20.28 -8.07
C PRO A 326 7.13 -20.87 -6.77
N THR A 327 6.76 -20.36 -5.59
CA THR A 327 7.40 -20.60 -4.30
C THR A 327 6.75 -21.69 -3.44
N ALA A 328 5.78 -22.43 -3.92
CA ALA A 328 5.06 -23.43 -3.12
C ALA A 328 4.60 -22.90 -1.74
N SER A 329 4.15 -21.64 -1.68
CA SER A 329 3.65 -21.04 -0.44
C SER A 329 2.46 -21.83 0.14
N PHE A 330 2.31 -21.82 1.47
CA PHE A 330 1.26 -22.57 2.20
C PHE A 330 1.35 -24.09 1.99
N ASP A 331 2.56 -24.64 1.81
CA ASP A 331 2.83 -26.07 1.57
C ASP A 331 2.15 -26.64 0.31
N THR A 332 1.91 -25.80 -0.70
CA THR A 332 1.39 -26.25 -2.00
C THR A 332 2.40 -27.13 -2.74
N VAL A 333 1.91 -27.87 -3.71
CA VAL A 333 2.75 -28.69 -4.60
C VAL A 333 3.70 -27.78 -5.39
N PHE A 334 5.00 -27.99 -5.20
CA PHE A 334 6.00 -27.21 -5.91
C PHE A 334 5.97 -27.47 -7.41
N ASN A 335 6.13 -26.40 -8.20
CA ASN A 335 6.13 -26.44 -9.67
C ASN A 335 4.80 -26.92 -10.28
N ASP A 336 3.66 -26.68 -9.62
CA ASP A 336 2.34 -26.89 -10.22
C ASP A 336 1.81 -25.56 -10.78
N PRO A 337 1.59 -25.41 -12.10
CA PRO A 337 1.23 -24.15 -12.73
C PRO A 337 -0.21 -23.70 -12.42
N ARG A 338 -1.03 -24.52 -11.76
CA ARG A 338 -2.39 -24.17 -11.34
C ARG A 338 -2.40 -23.32 -10.07
N THR A 339 -1.29 -23.32 -9.30
CA THR A 339 -1.21 -22.52 -8.09
C THR A 339 -1.08 -21.04 -8.47
N GLU A 340 -2.16 -20.29 -8.25
CA GLU A 340 -2.27 -18.87 -8.61
C GLU A 340 -3.19 -18.10 -7.67
N THR A 341 -3.03 -16.78 -7.66
CA THR A 341 -3.93 -15.85 -6.96
C THR A 341 -4.45 -14.81 -7.93
N THR A 342 -5.71 -14.40 -7.72
CA THR A 342 -6.31 -13.26 -8.41
C THR A 342 -6.80 -12.25 -7.37
N ASP A 343 -6.34 -11.01 -7.50
CA ASP A 343 -6.77 -9.85 -6.72
C ASP A 343 -7.50 -8.87 -7.61
N ALA A 344 -8.67 -8.43 -7.20
CA ALA A 344 -9.43 -7.40 -7.87
C ALA A 344 -9.91 -6.35 -6.87
N ARG A 345 -9.72 -5.08 -7.20
CA ARG A 345 -10.10 -3.95 -6.38
C ARG A 345 -10.80 -2.89 -7.23
N GLY A 346 -11.90 -2.35 -6.73
CA GLY A 346 -12.56 -1.25 -7.39
C GLY A 346 -13.31 -0.35 -6.42
N TYR A 347 -13.64 0.86 -6.87
CA TYR A 347 -14.50 1.78 -6.15
C TYR A 347 -15.12 2.84 -7.05
N LEU A 348 -16.22 3.39 -6.58
CA LEU A 348 -16.81 4.64 -7.07
C LEU A 348 -16.80 5.65 -5.92
N ASP A 349 -16.10 6.78 -6.08
CA ASP A 349 -15.98 7.85 -5.09
C ASP A 349 -16.53 9.15 -5.65
N VAL A 350 -17.40 9.80 -4.89
CA VAL A 350 -18.00 11.10 -5.23
C VAL A 350 -17.59 12.10 -4.17
N GLN A 351 -16.93 13.16 -4.58
CA GLN A 351 -16.50 14.26 -3.74
C GLN A 351 -17.27 15.53 -4.09
N TYR A 352 -17.67 16.27 -3.08
CA TYR A 352 -18.21 17.61 -3.19
C TYR A 352 -17.35 18.58 -2.38
N ARG A 353 -16.75 19.58 -3.03
CA ARG A 353 -15.91 20.60 -2.40
C ARG A 353 -16.51 21.96 -2.62
N HIS A 354 -16.83 22.68 -1.55
CA HIS A 354 -17.44 23.98 -1.64
C HIS A 354 -16.95 24.95 -0.56
N LEU A 355 -16.97 26.24 -0.87
CA LEU A 355 -16.70 27.30 0.08
C LEU A 355 -18.04 27.87 0.62
N PHE A 356 -18.43 27.46 1.83
CA PHE A 356 -19.58 28.05 2.52
C PHE A 356 -19.11 29.26 3.35
N GLY A 357 -19.17 30.45 2.74
CA GLY A 357 -18.60 31.65 3.32
C GLY A 357 -17.08 31.52 3.52
N ALA A 358 -16.62 31.46 4.76
CA ALA A 358 -15.20 31.28 5.09
C ALA A 358 -14.85 29.83 5.47
N TRP A 359 -15.76 28.89 5.35
CA TRP A 359 -15.52 27.47 5.59
C TRP A 359 -15.21 26.75 4.29
N GLU A 360 -14.03 26.15 4.21
CA GLU A 360 -13.68 25.18 3.19
C GLU A 360 -14.28 23.83 3.60
N THR A 361 -15.16 23.27 2.79
CA THR A 361 -15.83 22.00 3.12
C THR A 361 -15.53 20.93 2.06
N LEU A 362 -15.45 19.70 2.52
CA LEU A 362 -15.37 18.48 1.72
C LEU A 362 -16.41 17.50 2.22
N GLY A 363 -17.28 17.06 1.35
CA GLY A 363 -18.09 15.86 1.53
C GLY A 363 -17.61 14.76 0.59
N ARG A 364 -17.55 13.53 1.05
CA ARG A 364 -17.19 12.35 0.25
C ARG A 364 -18.14 11.22 0.54
N ALA A 365 -18.54 10.48 -0.49
CA ALA A 365 -19.26 9.22 -0.38
C ALA A 365 -18.67 8.23 -1.37
N SER A 366 -18.37 7.01 -0.93
CA SER A 366 -17.88 5.96 -1.81
C SER A 366 -18.58 4.64 -1.61
N TYR A 367 -18.57 3.82 -2.66
CA TYR A 367 -18.85 2.40 -2.64
C TYR A 367 -17.64 1.66 -3.15
N ASP A 368 -17.17 0.71 -2.38
CA ASP A 368 -15.91 0.00 -2.58
C ASP A 368 -16.15 -1.49 -2.63
N TRP A 369 -15.36 -2.23 -3.42
CA TRP A 369 -15.36 -3.69 -3.45
C TRP A 369 -13.95 -4.25 -3.59
N TYR A 370 -13.78 -5.44 -3.05
CA TYR A 370 -12.56 -6.23 -3.11
C TYR A 370 -12.92 -7.69 -3.34
N ASP A 371 -12.25 -8.33 -4.28
CA ASP A 371 -12.36 -9.75 -4.55
C ASP A 371 -10.97 -10.36 -4.64
N TYR A 372 -10.75 -11.37 -3.83
CA TYR A 372 -9.58 -12.21 -3.87
C TYR A 372 -10.01 -13.65 -4.03
N HIS A 373 -9.29 -14.43 -4.85
CA HIS A 373 -9.31 -15.86 -4.81
C HIS A 373 -7.95 -16.44 -5.18
N GLY A 374 -7.61 -17.58 -4.56
CA GLY A 374 -6.44 -18.39 -4.85
C GLY A 374 -6.83 -19.83 -5.14
N ILE A 375 -6.14 -20.45 -6.09
CA ILE A 375 -6.12 -21.89 -6.29
C ILE A 375 -4.80 -22.40 -5.76
N TYR A 376 -4.86 -23.28 -4.78
CA TYR A 376 -3.73 -23.86 -4.10
C TYR A 376 -3.74 -25.37 -4.28
N VAL A 377 -2.78 -25.90 -5.02
CA VAL A 377 -2.69 -27.34 -5.26
C VAL A 377 -2.00 -28.00 -4.09
N MET A 378 -2.73 -28.85 -3.36
CA MET A 378 -2.29 -29.51 -2.13
C MET A 378 -2.00 -30.99 -2.37
N ASP A 379 -0.98 -31.56 -1.72
CA ASP A 379 -0.71 -32.99 -1.72
C ASP A 379 -1.22 -33.63 -0.42
N TYR A 380 -2.37 -34.28 -0.51
CA TYR A 380 -2.98 -35.00 0.60
C TYR A 380 -2.79 -36.53 0.51
N ALA A 381 -1.86 -37.02 -0.30
CA ALA A 381 -1.67 -38.48 -0.49
C ALA A 381 -1.45 -39.24 0.84
N GLY A 382 -0.78 -38.61 1.82
CA GLY A 382 -0.58 -39.16 3.17
C GLY A 382 -1.85 -39.31 4.01
N LEU A 383 -2.96 -38.65 3.62
CA LEU A 383 -4.24 -38.65 4.30
C LEU A 383 -5.28 -39.55 3.59
N GLY A 384 -4.90 -40.28 2.54
CA GLY A 384 -5.80 -41.12 1.76
C GLY A 384 -6.77 -40.34 0.87
N ILE A 385 -6.51 -39.06 0.65
CA ILE A 385 -7.18 -38.14 -0.30
C ILE A 385 -6.39 -38.17 -1.60
N PRO A 386 -7.01 -37.94 -2.77
CA PRO A 386 -6.26 -37.88 -4.03
C PRO A 386 -5.11 -36.87 -3.95
N PRO A 387 -3.92 -37.20 -4.46
CA PRO A 387 -2.83 -36.24 -4.57
C PRO A 387 -3.25 -35.12 -5.53
N TYR A 388 -2.66 -33.92 -5.32
CA TYR A 388 -2.90 -32.74 -6.16
C TYR A 388 -4.35 -32.23 -6.12
N THR A 389 -4.95 -32.21 -4.95
CA THR A 389 -6.25 -31.60 -4.68
C THR A 389 -6.17 -30.08 -4.79
N GLU A 390 -7.07 -29.48 -5.55
CA GLU A 390 -7.18 -28.04 -5.66
C GLU A 390 -7.99 -27.48 -4.47
N ASN A 391 -7.36 -26.67 -3.64
CA ASN A 391 -8.01 -25.89 -2.60
C ASN A 391 -8.33 -24.49 -3.15
N TYR A 392 -9.56 -24.05 -2.96
CA TYR A 392 -10.04 -22.73 -3.31
C TYR A 392 -10.15 -21.87 -2.05
N ASP A 393 -9.38 -20.78 -1.99
CA ASP A 393 -9.43 -19.78 -0.91
C ASP A 393 -9.90 -18.44 -1.46
N ALA A 394 -10.88 -17.80 -0.80
CA ALA A 394 -11.44 -16.55 -1.29
C ALA A 394 -11.80 -15.57 -0.18
N ALA A 395 -11.69 -14.29 -0.51
CA ALA A 395 -12.10 -13.18 0.33
C ALA A 395 -12.82 -12.12 -0.50
N ASN A 396 -14.10 -11.86 -0.16
CA ASN A 396 -14.91 -10.89 -0.89
C ASN A 396 -15.40 -9.80 0.07
N GLY A 397 -15.06 -8.56 -0.24
CA GLY A 397 -15.39 -7.39 0.54
C GLY A 397 -16.26 -6.39 -0.22
N SER A 398 -17.17 -5.70 0.49
CA SER A 398 -17.77 -4.48 -0.02
C SER A 398 -18.17 -3.56 1.13
N TRP A 399 -18.06 -2.24 0.91
CA TRP A 399 -18.39 -1.27 1.94
C TRP A 399 -18.81 0.09 1.37
N LEU A 400 -19.45 0.87 2.23
CA LEU A 400 -19.75 2.27 2.01
C LEU A 400 -18.88 3.10 2.96
N ASP A 401 -18.32 4.18 2.47
CA ASP A 401 -17.58 5.17 3.27
C ASP A 401 -18.16 6.56 3.06
N PHE A 402 -18.32 7.32 4.16
CA PHE A 402 -18.78 8.68 4.16
C PHE A 402 -17.82 9.53 4.99
N GLN A 403 -17.35 10.61 4.41
CA GLN A 403 -16.45 11.56 5.07
C GLN A 403 -16.97 12.98 4.93
N GLY A 404 -16.87 13.77 5.99
CA GLY A 404 -17.15 15.19 5.98
C GLY A 404 -16.06 15.96 6.69
N ASP A 405 -15.49 16.97 6.04
CA ASP A 405 -14.45 17.84 6.58
C ASP A 405 -14.88 19.30 6.43
N ALA A 406 -14.56 20.11 7.44
CA ALA A 406 -14.75 21.55 7.37
C ALA A 406 -13.55 22.26 8.01
N SER A 407 -12.95 23.20 7.32
CA SER A 407 -11.82 23.97 7.83
C SER A 407 -12.04 25.47 7.67
N ARG A 408 -11.53 26.24 8.65
CA ARG A 408 -11.64 27.72 8.65
C ARG A 408 -10.48 28.34 9.40
N VAL A 409 -10.04 29.50 8.92
CA VAL A 409 -9.09 30.36 9.66
C VAL A 409 -9.87 31.27 10.60
N LEU A 410 -9.64 31.10 11.91
CA LEU A 410 -10.22 31.88 12.99
C LEU A 410 -9.19 32.86 13.57
N ALA A 411 -9.63 34.09 13.92
CA ALA A 411 -8.78 35.13 14.50
C ALA A 411 -7.45 35.35 13.75
N LYS A 412 -7.38 35.07 12.45
CA LYS A 412 -6.19 35.17 11.57
C LYS A 412 -4.97 34.31 12.00
N ARG A 413 -5.13 33.44 12.97
CA ARG A 413 -4.02 32.66 13.57
C ARG A 413 -4.33 31.18 13.79
N HIS A 414 -5.58 30.80 13.89
CA HIS A 414 -6.00 29.43 14.13
C HIS A 414 -6.62 28.88 12.84
N LYS A 415 -6.03 27.86 12.24
CA LYS A 415 -6.69 27.07 11.21
C LYS A 415 -7.30 25.84 11.87
N VAL A 416 -8.59 25.92 12.14
CA VAL A 416 -9.35 24.85 12.76
C VAL A 416 -9.92 23.95 11.68
N THR A 417 -9.73 22.64 11.80
CA THR A 417 -10.31 21.60 10.96
C THR A 417 -11.12 20.65 11.82
N LEU A 418 -12.37 20.43 11.43
CA LEU A 418 -13.29 19.45 12.00
C LEU A 418 -13.56 18.39 10.95
N GLY A 419 -13.66 17.14 11.35
CA GLY A 419 -14.04 16.09 10.43
C GLY A 419 -14.74 14.93 11.09
N THR A 420 -15.52 14.23 10.28
CA THR A 420 -16.26 13.03 10.65
C THR A 420 -16.11 11.97 9.56
N GLU A 421 -16.13 10.73 9.95
CA GLU A 421 -16.03 9.58 9.05
C GLU A 421 -16.98 8.49 9.53
N PHE A 422 -17.68 7.85 8.59
CA PHE A 422 -18.53 6.70 8.87
C PHE A 422 -18.32 5.68 7.77
N ARG A 423 -17.94 4.45 8.16
CA ARG A 423 -17.80 3.31 7.26
C ARG A 423 -18.76 2.21 7.67
N GLN A 424 -19.43 1.62 6.69
CA GLN A 424 -20.28 0.46 6.84
C GLN A 424 -19.73 -0.67 5.95
N ASP A 425 -19.13 -1.68 6.56
CA ASP A 425 -18.79 -2.92 5.87
C ASP A 425 -20.07 -3.72 5.63
N LEU A 426 -20.48 -3.81 4.37
CA LEU A 426 -21.66 -4.53 3.93
C LEU A 426 -21.39 -6.02 3.84
N ARG A 427 -20.18 -6.37 3.40
CA ARG A 427 -19.72 -7.74 3.22
C ARG A 427 -18.26 -7.86 3.61
N GLN A 428 -17.96 -8.83 4.47
CA GLN A 428 -16.65 -9.39 4.76
C GLN A 428 -16.84 -10.89 4.73
N HIS A 429 -16.60 -11.52 3.59
CA HIS A 429 -16.81 -12.95 3.37
C HIS A 429 -15.47 -13.63 3.15
N GLN A 430 -15.19 -14.68 3.92
CA GLN A 430 -14.00 -15.52 3.81
C GLN A 430 -14.46 -16.95 3.59
N LEU A 431 -13.93 -17.61 2.56
CA LEU A 431 -14.36 -18.93 2.11
C LEU A 431 -13.13 -19.78 1.79
N ASN A 432 -13.10 -21.04 2.29
CA ASN A 432 -12.06 -22.00 1.96
C ASN A 432 -12.65 -23.40 1.83
N TYR A 433 -12.38 -24.08 0.72
CA TYR A 433 -12.83 -25.44 0.46
C TYR A 433 -11.96 -26.15 -0.57
N ASP A 434 -11.90 -27.48 -0.52
CA ASP A 434 -11.35 -28.30 -1.60
C ASP A 434 -12.39 -28.51 -2.70
N ILE A 435 -11.92 -28.40 -3.96
CA ILE A 435 -12.82 -28.52 -5.12
C ILE A 435 -13.21 -29.97 -5.37
N GLN A 436 -12.23 -30.89 -5.38
CA GLN A 436 -12.46 -32.29 -5.67
C GLN A 436 -11.46 -33.20 -4.93
N PRO A 437 -11.89 -34.04 -3.95
CA PRO A 437 -13.25 -34.13 -3.43
C PRO A 437 -13.66 -32.87 -2.68
N TYR A 438 -14.93 -32.50 -2.77
CA TYR A 438 -15.41 -31.29 -2.09
C TYR A 438 -15.35 -31.44 -0.57
N SER A 439 -14.69 -30.47 0.08
CA SER A 439 -14.61 -30.40 1.54
C SER A 439 -14.58 -28.93 1.96
N LEU A 440 -15.64 -28.48 2.65
CA LEU A 440 -15.75 -27.10 3.14
C LEU A 440 -14.99 -26.94 4.46
N TYR A 441 -14.06 -25.98 4.53
CA TYR A 441 -13.28 -25.66 5.72
C TYR A 441 -13.72 -24.36 6.38
N LEU A 442 -14.09 -23.36 5.60
CA LEU A 442 -14.50 -22.04 6.09
C LEU A 442 -15.57 -21.45 5.17
N ASP A 443 -16.62 -20.89 5.76
CA ASP A 443 -17.63 -20.04 5.11
C ASP A 443 -18.11 -19.00 6.13
N ASP A 444 -17.33 -17.90 6.25
CA ASP A 444 -17.54 -16.87 7.28
C ASP A 444 -18.05 -15.58 6.67
N HIS A 445 -19.24 -15.14 7.09
CA HIS A 445 -19.90 -13.93 6.62
C HIS A 445 -20.02 -12.90 7.73
N ARG A 446 -19.48 -11.69 7.54
CA ARG A 446 -19.51 -10.66 8.56
C ARG A 446 -19.87 -9.29 8.00
N THR A 447 -20.32 -8.44 8.92
CA THR A 447 -20.54 -7.02 8.72
C THR A 447 -19.93 -6.25 9.89
N ALA A 448 -19.45 -5.05 9.61
CA ALA A 448 -18.92 -4.16 10.64
C ALA A 448 -19.35 -2.72 10.36
N TRP A 449 -19.13 -1.83 11.32
CA TRP A 449 -19.21 -0.40 11.12
C TRP A 449 -18.11 0.29 11.93
N MET A 450 -17.70 1.43 11.47
CA MET A 450 -16.79 2.35 12.15
C MET A 450 -17.33 3.77 12.03
N ALA A 451 -17.18 4.54 13.10
CA ALA A 451 -17.45 5.98 13.09
C ALA A 451 -16.28 6.72 13.74
N ALA A 452 -15.99 7.91 13.27
CA ALA A 452 -14.94 8.72 13.85
C ALA A 452 -15.28 10.21 13.81
N PHE A 453 -14.71 10.92 14.79
CA PHE A 453 -14.71 12.38 14.83
C PHE A 453 -13.29 12.86 15.11
N TYR A 454 -12.85 13.92 14.45
CA TYR A 454 -11.56 14.53 14.71
C TYR A 454 -11.60 16.06 14.69
N LEU A 455 -10.70 16.64 15.45
CA LEU A 455 -10.48 18.07 15.57
C LEU A 455 -8.98 18.32 15.46
N GLN A 456 -8.59 19.31 14.66
CA GLN A 456 -7.20 19.79 14.57
C GLN A 456 -7.21 21.32 14.60
N ASP A 457 -6.27 21.91 15.33
CA ASP A 457 -5.97 23.34 15.31
C ASP A 457 -4.51 23.57 14.94
N GLU A 458 -4.27 24.38 13.94
CA GLU A 458 -2.94 24.92 13.61
C GLU A 458 -2.89 26.37 14.07
N TYR A 459 -2.16 26.60 15.16
CA TYR A 459 -2.03 27.90 15.78
C TYR A 459 -0.70 28.57 15.40
N VAL A 460 -0.77 29.64 14.60
CA VAL A 460 0.38 30.49 14.28
C VAL A 460 0.63 31.46 15.42
N ILE A 461 1.51 31.08 16.35
CA ILE A 461 1.88 31.89 17.54
C ILE A 461 2.59 33.16 17.10
N ARG A 462 3.57 33.03 16.20
CA ARG A 462 4.34 34.10 15.57
C ARG A 462 4.61 33.73 14.11
N LYS A 463 5.01 34.69 13.26
CA LYS A 463 5.36 34.47 11.86
C LYS A 463 6.32 33.28 11.60
N ARG A 464 7.12 32.90 12.60
CA ARG A 464 8.13 31.82 12.51
C ARG A 464 7.85 30.65 13.44
N LEU A 465 6.73 30.64 14.13
CA LEU A 465 6.43 29.60 15.11
C LEU A 465 4.95 29.21 15.00
N ALA A 466 4.71 27.98 14.61
CA ALA A 466 3.38 27.37 14.57
C ALA A 466 3.34 26.15 15.50
N PHE A 467 2.18 25.93 16.10
CA PHE A 467 1.86 24.78 16.93
C PHE A 467 0.64 24.07 16.34
N VAL A 468 0.68 22.75 16.29
CA VAL A 468 -0.42 21.93 15.80
C VAL A 468 -0.85 20.98 16.90
N ALA A 469 -2.15 20.97 17.19
CA ALA A 469 -2.77 20.01 18.09
C ALA A 469 -3.93 19.32 17.38
N GLY A 470 -3.98 18.00 17.44
CA GLY A 470 -5.02 17.19 16.85
C GLY A 470 -5.46 16.08 17.79
N LEU A 471 -6.72 15.75 17.74
CA LEU A 471 -7.31 14.62 18.45
C LEU A 471 -8.39 13.96 17.59
N ARG A 472 -8.32 12.64 17.49
CA ARG A 472 -9.34 11.82 16.85
C ARG A 472 -9.82 10.75 17.81
N SER A 473 -11.12 10.48 17.79
CA SER A 473 -11.77 9.36 18.46
C SER A 473 -12.40 8.46 17.39
N ASP A 474 -12.10 7.17 17.47
CA ASP A 474 -12.65 6.15 16.58
C ASP A 474 -13.46 5.15 17.41
N TRP A 475 -14.69 4.91 16.98
CA TRP A 475 -15.62 3.93 17.54
C TRP A 475 -15.82 2.81 16.53
N HIS A 476 -15.73 1.58 16.97
CA HIS A 476 -15.85 0.41 16.11
C HIS A 476 -16.72 -0.67 16.75
N LYS A 477 -17.41 -1.46 15.93
CA LYS A 477 -18.28 -2.55 16.40
C LYS A 477 -17.53 -3.68 17.14
N LYS A 478 -16.27 -3.92 16.77
CA LYS A 478 -15.54 -5.15 17.15
C LYS A 478 -14.47 -4.94 18.23
N TYR A 479 -13.96 -3.74 18.42
CA TYR A 479 -12.89 -3.45 19.39
C TYR A 479 -13.18 -2.14 20.14
N GLU A 480 -12.37 -1.89 21.17
CA GLU A 480 -12.53 -0.73 22.05
C GLU A 480 -12.35 0.62 21.31
N THR A 481 -12.99 1.67 21.83
CA THR A 481 -12.79 3.03 21.35
C THR A 481 -11.33 3.43 21.45
N THR A 482 -10.78 4.00 20.37
CA THR A 482 -9.38 4.45 20.32
C THR A 482 -9.31 5.96 20.27
N LEU A 483 -8.31 6.54 20.97
CA LEU A 483 -7.98 7.95 20.93
C LEU A 483 -6.58 8.13 20.33
N SER A 484 -6.47 9.04 19.36
CA SER A 484 -5.23 9.33 18.63
C SER A 484 -4.86 10.81 18.77
N PRO A 485 -4.13 11.20 19.81
CA PRO A 485 -3.63 12.57 19.97
C PRO A 485 -2.41 12.82 19.08
N ARG A 486 -2.23 14.07 18.66
CA ARG A 486 -1.04 14.58 17.96
C ARG A 486 -0.70 15.98 18.42
N LEU A 487 0.59 16.22 18.64
CA LEU A 487 1.15 17.52 18.91
C LEU A 487 2.33 17.76 17.96
N GLY A 488 2.40 18.95 17.38
CA GLY A 488 3.47 19.33 16.48
C GLY A 488 3.90 20.77 16.70
N ILE A 489 5.18 21.04 16.50
CA ILE A 489 5.75 22.37 16.50
C ILE A 489 6.59 22.57 15.23
N VAL A 490 6.41 23.68 14.57
CA VAL A 490 7.21 24.10 13.42
C VAL A 490 7.85 25.44 13.75
N PHE A 491 9.16 25.48 13.73
CA PHE A 491 9.95 26.69 14.01
C PHE A 491 10.86 27.02 12.84
N GLN A 492 10.62 28.14 12.19
CA GLN A 492 11.47 28.69 11.13
C GLN A 492 12.65 29.45 11.80
N ALA A 493 13.74 28.73 12.04
CA ALA A 493 14.95 29.31 12.72
C ALA A 493 15.64 30.38 11.88
N GLY A 494 15.41 30.39 10.56
CA GLY A 494 15.89 31.38 9.61
C GLY A 494 15.05 31.35 8.32
N ALA A 495 15.43 32.14 7.34
CA ALA A 495 14.75 32.15 6.03
C ALA A 495 14.83 30.80 5.29
N ASN A 496 15.85 30.00 5.60
CA ASN A 496 16.17 28.75 4.91
C ASN A 496 16.24 27.54 5.85
N THR A 497 15.89 27.68 7.14
CA THR A 497 16.05 26.63 8.14
C THR A 497 14.73 26.41 8.87
N ASP A 498 14.21 25.21 8.78
CA ASP A 498 13.01 24.76 9.44
C ASP A 498 13.36 23.66 10.47
N LEU A 499 12.85 23.79 11.69
CA LEU A 499 12.94 22.79 12.75
C LEU A 499 11.52 22.32 13.06
N LYS A 500 11.32 21.01 13.11
CA LYS A 500 10.03 20.41 13.40
C LYS A 500 10.16 19.41 14.54
N GLY A 501 9.21 19.41 15.46
CA GLY A 501 9.07 18.40 16.49
C GLY A 501 7.66 17.85 16.49
N THR A 502 7.51 16.52 16.58
CA THR A 502 6.21 15.87 16.56
C THR A 502 6.13 14.81 17.65
N TYR A 503 5.00 14.78 18.35
CA TYR A 503 4.56 13.69 19.19
C TYR A 503 3.20 13.20 18.67
N SER A 504 3.08 11.92 18.37
CA SER A 504 1.86 11.38 17.77
C SER A 504 1.59 9.94 18.20
N TRP A 505 0.30 9.62 18.30
CA TRP A 505 -0.19 8.26 18.48
C TRP A 505 -0.92 7.82 17.21
N ALA A 506 -0.81 6.53 16.93
CA ALA A 506 -1.67 5.87 15.96
C ALA A 506 -2.03 4.46 16.43
N PHE A 507 -3.00 3.88 15.76
CA PHE A 507 -3.42 2.52 15.99
C PHE A 507 -3.66 1.80 14.66
N ARG A 508 -3.56 0.47 14.71
CA ARG A 508 -4.06 -0.43 13.67
C ARG A 508 -5.09 -1.36 14.29
N ALA A 509 -6.25 -1.43 13.69
CA ALA A 509 -7.28 -2.37 14.09
C ALA A 509 -6.88 -3.81 13.69
N PRO A 510 -7.26 -4.84 14.47
CA PRO A 510 -7.24 -6.20 13.98
C PRO A 510 -8.13 -6.31 12.74
N ASN A 511 -7.62 -6.86 11.65
CA ASN A 511 -8.41 -7.05 10.44
C ASN A 511 -9.30 -8.30 10.52
N SER A 512 -10.16 -8.51 9.52
CA SER A 512 -11.12 -9.62 9.56
C SER A 512 -10.45 -10.98 9.44
N PHE A 513 -9.37 -11.06 8.66
CA PHE A 513 -8.57 -12.28 8.49
C PHE A 513 -7.88 -12.68 9.81
N GLU A 514 -7.13 -11.79 10.44
CA GLU A 514 -6.45 -12.06 11.73
C GLU A 514 -7.42 -12.48 12.84
N THR A 515 -8.64 -11.96 12.80
CA THR A 515 -9.63 -12.15 13.87
C THR A 515 -10.47 -13.40 13.67
N PHE A 516 -10.85 -13.74 12.43
CA PHE A 516 -11.92 -14.70 12.16
C PHE A 516 -11.58 -15.81 11.18
N TYR A 517 -10.48 -15.70 10.42
CA TYR A 517 -10.07 -16.79 9.54
C TYR A 517 -9.66 -18.00 10.37
N SER A 518 -10.35 -19.13 10.14
CA SER A 518 -10.10 -20.36 10.90
C SER A 518 -10.25 -21.57 9.99
N VAL A 519 -9.12 -22.18 9.68
CA VAL A 519 -9.04 -23.43 8.89
C VAL A 519 -8.26 -24.43 9.74
N SER A 520 -8.93 -25.41 10.26
CA SER A 520 -8.60 -26.40 11.30
C SER A 520 -7.15 -26.58 11.74
N ILE A 521 -6.20 -26.67 10.82
CA ILE A 521 -4.78 -26.91 11.11
C ILE A 521 -3.87 -25.75 10.69
N SER A 522 -4.35 -24.84 9.84
CA SER A 522 -3.53 -23.74 9.31
C SER A 522 -3.68 -22.43 10.08
N ASN A 523 -4.83 -22.18 10.71
CA ASN A 523 -5.05 -20.99 11.52
C ASN A 523 -6.28 -21.15 12.43
N THR A 524 -6.20 -20.55 13.64
CA THR A 524 -7.31 -20.49 14.61
C THR A 524 -7.75 -19.03 14.75
N ALA A 525 -9.06 -18.79 14.75
CA ALA A 525 -9.64 -17.46 14.96
C ALA A 525 -9.32 -16.91 16.36
N ASN A 526 -8.99 -15.62 16.46
CA ASN A 526 -8.82 -14.93 17.74
C ASN A 526 -9.67 -13.65 17.83
N PRO A 527 -10.93 -13.74 18.25
CA PRO A 527 -11.79 -12.56 18.38
C PRO A 527 -11.42 -11.65 19.57
N LEU A 528 -10.41 -12.01 20.37
CA LEU A 528 -9.95 -11.23 21.53
C LEU A 528 -8.77 -10.32 21.20
N LEU A 529 -8.35 -10.26 19.95
CA LEU A 529 -7.28 -9.36 19.51
C LEU A 529 -7.59 -7.90 19.84
N LYS A 530 -6.58 -7.21 20.36
CA LYS A 530 -6.62 -5.77 20.64
C LYS A 530 -5.97 -4.99 19.52
N PRO A 531 -6.38 -3.73 19.29
CA PRO A 531 -5.68 -2.86 18.36
C PRO A 531 -4.21 -2.66 18.74
N GLU A 532 -3.31 -2.72 17.74
CA GLU A 532 -1.93 -2.28 17.88
C GLU A 532 -1.87 -0.79 18.13
N ARG A 533 -0.92 -0.34 18.93
CA ARG A 533 -0.71 1.07 19.26
C ARG A 533 0.74 1.49 19.06
N ILE A 534 0.96 2.62 18.40
CA ILE A 534 2.27 3.23 18.27
C ILE A 534 2.29 4.61 18.88
N ARG A 535 3.35 4.90 19.64
CA ARG A 535 3.71 6.23 20.14
C ARG A 535 5.03 6.65 19.54
N SER A 536 5.06 7.81 18.91
CA SER A 536 6.21 8.31 18.17
C SER A 536 6.63 9.69 18.64
N TRP A 537 7.93 9.86 18.78
CA TRP A 537 8.62 11.15 18.92
C TRP A 537 9.54 11.35 17.73
N GLU A 538 9.44 12.49 17.08
CA GLU A 538 10.27 12.84 15.92
C GLU A 538 10.77 14.27 16.02
N LEU A 539 12.04 14.48 15.67
CA LEU A 539 12.66 15.79 15.50
C LEU A 539 13.27 15.84 14.11
N GLU A 540 12.94 16.87 13.34
CA GLU A 540 13.49 17.10 11.99
C GLU A 540 14.10 18.48 11.89
N ALA A 541 15.23 18.56 11.21
CA ALA A 541 15.85 19.80 10.77
C ALA A 541 16.01 19.78 9.26
N ALA A 542 15.57 20.84 8.58
CA ALA A 542 15.72 21.03 7.17
C ALA A 542 16.40 22.38 6.88
N HIS A 543 17.34 22.38 5.92
CA HIS A 543 18.06 23.59 5.53
C HIS A 543 18.20 23.67 4.00
N ARG A 544 17.92 24.84 3.44
CA ARG A 544 18.10 25.15 2.01
C ARG A 544 19.35 25.99 1.81
N PHE A 545 20.33 25.45 1.07
CA PHE A 545 21.55 26.15 0.68
C PHE A 545 21.34 26.89 -0.64
N GLY A 546 20.98 28.15 -0.57
CA GLY A 546 20.59 28.94 -1.74
C GLY A 546 19.33 28.41 -2.40
N LYS A 547 19.32 28.34 -3.75
CA LYS A 547 18.20 27.80 -4.56
C LYS A 547 18.46 26.39 -5.09
N THR A 548 19.65 25.86 -4.87
CA THR A 548 20.13 24.65 -5.56
C THR A 548 20.08 23.41 -4.68
N TYR A 549 20.50 23.51 -3.41
CA TYR A 549 20.64 22.34 -2.54
C TYR A 549 19.72 22.41 -1.33
N HIS A 550 19.27 21.26 -0.92
CA HIS A 550 18.54 21.09 0.35
C HIS A 550 19.13 19.92 1.14
N PHE A 551 19.13 20.06 2.44
CA PHE A 551 19.50 19.02 3.38
C PHE A 551 18.38 18.86 4.39
N SER A 552 18.04 17.62 4.73
CA SER A 552 17.15 17.33 5.86
C SER A 552 17.70 16.16 6.68
N ALA A 553 17.48 16.22 7.98
CA ALA A 553 17.80 15.13 8.90
C ALA A 553 16.69 14.99 9.92
N ALA A 554 16.29 13.75 10.24
CA ALA A 554 15.28 13.44 11.23
C ALA A 554 15.76 12.34 12.17
N GLY A 555 15.53 12.52 13.47
CA GLY A 555 15.65 11.47 14.49
C GLY A 555 14.27 11.02 14.93
N PHE A 556 14.07 9.73 15.10
CA PHE A 556 12.79 9.16 15.50
C PHE A 556 12.94 8.10 16.60
N LEU A 557 11.94 8.03 17.47
CA LEU A 557 11.77 7.01 18.50
C LEU A 557 10.31 6.58 18.54
N ASN A 558 10.06 5.31 18.21
CA ASN A 558 8.74 4.69 18.21
C ASN A 558 8.67 3.59 19.27
N ARG A 559 7.59 3.54 20.00
CA ARG A 559 7.22 2.41 20.83
C ARG A 559 5.92 1.81 20.28
N ILE A 560 5.91 0.52 19.98
CA ILE A 560 4.75 -0.21 19.50
C ILE A 560 4.36 -1.19 20.59
N ASP A 561 3.11 -1.12 21.02
CA ASP A 561 2.50 -2.00 22.02
C ASP A 561 1.39 -2.82 21.34
N ASP A 562 1.11 -4.01 21.88
CA ASP A 562 0.06 -4.92 21.41
C ASP A 562 0.19 -5.33 19.92
N LEU A 563 1.43 -5.48 19.42
CA LEU A 563 1.70 -5.86 18.03
C LEU A 563 1.02 -7.21 17.73
N ILE A 564 0.24 -7.28 16.64
CA ILE A 564 -0.43 -8.52 16.22
C ILE A 564 0.54 -9.36 15.38
N ASP A 565 0.86 -10.53 15.89
CA ASP A 565 1.81 -11.47 15.31
C ASP A 565 1.24 -12.87 15.21
N PRO A 566 1.61 -13.65 14.18
CA PRO A 566 1.41 -15.08 14.18
C PRO A 566 2.15 -15.72 15.36
N GLY A 567 1.51 -16.65 16.02
CA GLY A 567 2.02 -17.41 17.14
C GLY A 567 1.37 -18.78 17.22
N ILE A 568 1.57 -19.47 18.33
CA ILE A 568 0.95 -20.77 18.60
C ILE A 568 0.02 -20.62 19.81
N ASP A 569 -1.20 -21.09 19.67
CA ASP A 569 -2.17 -21.13 20.76
C ASP A 569 -1.64 -22.08 21.86
N PRO A 570 -1.39 -21.59 23.07
CA PRO A 570 -0.81 -22.42 24.14
C PRO A 570 -1.74 -23.55 24.62
N VAL A 571 -3.01 -23.51 24.27
CA VAL A 571 -4.00 -24.52 24.66
C VAL A 571 -4.17 -25.60 23.60
N THR A 572 -4.32 -25.19 22.34
CA THR A 572 -4.61 -26.11 21.24
C THR A 572 -3.35 -26.54 20.48
N GLY A 573 -2.26 -25.77 20.56
CA GLY A 573 -1.04 -25.98 19.76
C GLY A 573 -1.15 -25.52 18.30
N ASN A 574 -2.28 -24.93 17.90
CA ASN A 574 -2.52 -24.49 16.53
C ASN A 574 -1.97 -23.08 16.27
N PRO A 575 -1.65 -22.74 15.02
CA PRO A 575 -1.34 -21.37 14.62
C PRO A 575 -2.50 -20.42 14.96
N ILE A 576 -2.17 -19.22 15.47
CA ILE A 576 -3.13 -18.19 15.88
C ILE A 576 -2.46 -16.83 15.85
N TYR A 577 -3.21 -15.78 15.58
CA TYR A 577 -2.73 -14.41 15.76
C TYR A 577 -2.85 -13.96 17.22
N LEU A 578 -1.80 -13.38 17.77
CA LEU A 578 -1.72 -12.94 19.17
C LEU A 578 -1.17 -11.52 19.27
N ASN A 579 -1.57 -10.78 20.32
CA ASN A 579 -0.90 -9.53 20.67
C ASN A 579 0.43 -9.86 21.36
N SER A 580 1.55 -9.45 20.75
CA SER A 580 2.90 -9.75 21.18
C SER A 580 3.50 -8.68 22.10
N ALA A 581 4.68 -8.96 22.65
CA ALA A 581 5.41 -8.06 23.52
C ALA A 581 5.79 -6.73 22.81
N PRO A 582 5.88 -5.63 23.59
CA PRO A 582 6.19 -4.31 22.99
C PRO A 582 7.56 -4.28 22.32
N ILE A 583 7.65 -3.49 21.25
CA ILE A 583 8.88 -3.25 20.51
C ILE A 583 9.27 -1.77 20.55
N GLN A 584 10.59 -1.51 20.44
CA GLN A 584 11.15 -0.19 20.22
C GLN A 584 11.78 -0.13 18.85
N ASN A 585 11.43 0.93 18.10
CA ASN A 585 12.05 1.25 16.82
C ASN A 585 12.60 2.66 16.89
N LYS A 586 13.90 2.85 16.62
CA LYS A 586 14.58 4.14 16.67
C LYS A 586 15.65 4.29 15.60
N GLY A 587 15.91 5.52 15.22
CA GLY A 587 16.94 5.77 14.21
C GLY A 587 17.13 7.24 13.88
N ILE A 588 18.05 7.44 12.94
CA ILE A 588 18.35 8.72 12.32
C ILE A 588 18.34 8.52 10.81
N GLU A 589 17.72 9.42 10.10
CA GLU A 589 17.71 9.46 8.65
C GLU A 589 18.08 10.85 8.16
N TRP A 590 18.83 10.93 7.07
CA TRP A 590 19.17 12.18 6.42
C TRP A 590 19.12 12.09 4.90
N GLU A 591 19.01 13.24 4.27
CA GLU A 591 18.91 13.39 2.83
C GLU A 591 19.58 14.69 2.40
N LEU A 592 20.35 14.61 1.33
CA LEU A 592 20.94 15.75 0.63
C LEU A 592 20.53 15.68 -0.84
N GLY A 593 19.84 16.70 -1.30
CA GLY A 593 19.39 16.79 -2.68
C GLY A 593 19.78 18.12 -3.32
N GLY A 594 19.78 18.14 -4.65
CA GLY A 594 20.04 19.36 -5.38
C GLY A 594 19.66 19.30 -6.85
N LYS A 595 19.31 20.47 -7.38
CA LYS A 595 18.99 20.67 -8.79
C LYS A 595 19.76 21.89 -9.31
N CYS A 596 20.72 21.63 -10.18
CA CYS A 596 21.55 22.68 -10.79
C CYS A 596 20.83 23.39 -11.96
N ALA A 597 21.23 24.63 -12.26
CA ALA A 597 20.64 25.41 -13.35
C ALA A 597 20.79 24.76 -14.73
N ASN A 598 21.81 23.91 -14.94
CA ASN A 598 21.98 23.13 -16.16
C ASN A 598 21.04 21.93 -16.28
N GLY A 599 20.25 21.63 -15.21
CA GLY A 599 19.29 20.53 -15.15
C GLY A 599 19.85 19.23 -14.58
N LEU A 600 21.11 19.21 -14.12
CA LEU A 600 21.66 18.11 -13.32
C LEU A 600 20.92 18.05 -11.98
N GLU A 601 20.40 16.89 -11.62
CA GLU A 601 19.71 16.63 -10.36
C GLU A 601 20.34 15.43 -9.65
N GLY A 602 20.43 15.50 -8.33
CA GLY A 602 20.91 14.40 -7.52
C GLY A 602 20.28 14.39 -6.14
N LEU A 603 20.08 13.20 -5.62
CA LEU A 603 19.59 12.93 -4.26
C LEU A 603 20.40 11.79 -3.66
N ILE A 604 20.91 12.00 -2.46
CA ILE A 604 21.51 10.93 -1.66
C ILE A 604 20.83 10.89 -0.30
N SER A 605 20.48 9.71 0.17
CA SER A 605 19.90 9.53 1.50
C SER A 605 20.48 8.30 2.21
N HIS A 606 20.45 8.37 3.53
CA HIS A 606 20.89 7.27 4.38
C HIS A 606 20.00 7.21 5.63
N THR A 607 19.69 5.99 6.06
CA THR A 607 18.95 5.71 7.29
C THR A 607 19.73 4.72 8.12
N LEU A 608 19.96 5.06 9.38
CA LEU A 608 20.50 4.21 10.43
C LEU A 608 19.38 3.94 11.44
N GLN A 609 19.06 2.67 11.66
CA GLN A 609 17.87 2.28 12.42
C GLN A 609 18.07 1.00 13.22
N ALA A 610 17.24 0.82 14.26
CA ALA A 610 17.21 -0.39 15.07
C ALA A 610 15.79 -0.64 15.57
N SER A 611 15.27 -1.85 15.28
CA SER A 611 13.99 -2.34 15.78
C SER A 611 14.25 -3.54 16.68
N ARG A 612 13.76 -3.50 17.93
CA ARG A 612 14.03 -4.53 18.94
C ARG A 612 12.81 -4.81 19.80
N SER A 613 12.64 -6.06 20.20
CA SER A 613 11.77 -6.43 21.31
C SER A 613 12.25 -5.75 22.60
N ILE A 614 11.34 -5.11 23.34
CA ILE A 614 11.68 -4.50 24.64
C ILE A 614 11.89 -5.60 25.70
N ALA A 615 11.17 -6.71 25.59
CA ALA A 615 11.22 -7.80 26.56
C ALA A 615 12.52 -8.61 26.46
N THR A 616 12.97 -8.95 25.25
CA THR A 616 14.14 -9.84 25.05
C THR A 616 15.39 -9.10 24.58
N GLY A 617 15.26 -7.87 24.04
CA GLY A 617 16.35 -7.13 23.40
C GLY A 617 16.69 -7.60 21.99
N ASP A 618 16.03 -8.64 21.48
CA ASP A 618 16.30 -9.22 20.18
C ASP A 618 15.94 -8.24 19.05
N VAL A 619 16.75 -8.29 17.98
CA VAL A 619 16.48 -7.55 16.74
C VAL A 619 15.33 -8.21 16.01
N LEU A 620 14.38 -7.41 15.53
CA LEU A 620 13.27 -7.89 14.72
C LEU A 620 13.78 -8.52 13.41
N THR A 621 13.05 -9.52 12.96
CA THR A 621 13.24 -10.12 11.64
C THR A 621 13.03 -9.08 10.55
N ASN A 622 13.67 -9.28 9.42
CA ASN A 622 13.58 -8.42 8.24
C ASN A 622 13.79 -6.91 8.51
N SER A 623 14.63 -6.59 9.50
CA SER A 623 14.94 -5.21 9.93
C SER A 623 16.39 -4.86 9.59
N PRO A 624 16.67 -4.25 8.42
CA PRO A 624 18.00 -3.81 8.07
C PRO A 624 18.45 -2.66 8.98
N LYS A 625 19.70 -2.71 9.45
CA LYS A 625 20.27 -1.63 10.29
C LYS A 625 20.56 -0.36 9.50
N GLN A 626 20.84 -0.51 8.21
CA GLN A 626 21.19 0.60 7.32
C GLN A 626 20.55 0.41 5.96
N THR A 627 20.05 1.53 5.42
CA THR A 627 19.67 1.65 4.02
C THR A 627 20.28 2.93 3.46
N ALA A 628 20.79 2.88 2.23
CA ALA A 628 21.30 4.06 1.54
C ALA A 628 20.75 4.09 0.11
N LYS A 629 20.53 5.29 -0.41
CA LYS A 629 19.97 5.49 -1.76
C LYS A 629 20.66 6.66 -2.45
N VAL A 630 20.85 6.51 -3.73
CA VAL A 630 21.41 7.55 -4.60
C VAL A 630 20.57 7.61 -5.85
N ASN A 631 20.07 8.79 -6.16
CA ASN A 631 19.33 9.09 -7.38
C ASN A 631 20.08 10.19 -8.13
N LEU A 632 20.39 10.01 -9.40
CA LEU A 632 21.10 10.97 -10.23
C LEU A 632 20.43 11.06 -11.59
N SER A 633 20.17 12.27 -12.08
CA SER A 633 19.63 12.51 -13.41
C SER A 633 20.44 13.60 -14.14
N ILE A 634 20.88 13.28 -15.33
CA ILE A 634 21.75 14.11 -16.16
C ILE A 634 21.01 14.46 -17.45
N PRO A 635 20.75 15.74 -17.71
CA PRO A 635 20.22 16.15 -19.01
C PRO A 635 21.30 15.97 -20.09
N LEU A 636 20.92 15.36 -21.17
CA LEU A 636 21.75 15.17 -22.35
C LEU A 636 21.39 16.22 -23.41
N VAL A 637 21.22 15.81 -24.65
CA VAL A 637 21.02 16.69 -25.82
C VAL A 637 19.86 17.68 -25.60
N GLN A 638 20.17 18.97 -25.52
CA GLN A 638 19.22 20.10 -25.47
C GLN A 638 18.10 19.94 -24.39
N ARG A 639 18.35 19.22 -23.31
CA ARG A 639 17.34 18.84 -22.27
C ARG A 639 16.11 18.09 -22.86
N LYS A 640 16.26 17.48 -24.05
CA LYS A 640 15.25 16.59 -24.63
C LYS A 640 15.45 15.13 -24.26
N PHE A 641 16.69 14.75 -23.94
CA PHE A 641 17.04 13.43 -23.45
C PHE A 641 17.67 13.53 -22.07
N PHE A 642 17.38 12.55 -21.24
CA PHE A 642 17.94 12.43 -19.90
C PHE A 642 18.44 11.00 -19.71
N ALA A 643 19.59 10.88 -19.07
CA ALA A 643 20.07 9.63 -18.52
C ALA A 643 19.99 9.72 -17.00
N SER A 644 19.47 8.70 -16.36
CA SER A 644 19.36 8.67 -14.91
C SER A 644 19.91 7.36 -14.35
N ALA A 645 20.38 7.41 -13.11
CA ALA A 645 20.80 6.25 -12.36
C ALA A 645 20.17 6.31 -10.98
N ASP A 646 19.66 5.20 -10.52
CA ASP A 646 19.29 5.00 -9.13
C ASP A 646 20.05 3.81 -8.54
N ALA A 647 20.45 3.92 -7.30
CA ALA A 647 21.14 2.88 -6.57
C ALA A 647 20.56 2.75 -5.17
N GLN A 648 20.40 1.52 -4.71
CA GLN A 648 20.00 1.23 -3.34
C GLN A 648 20.99 0.26 -2.68
N TYR A 649 21.23 0.48 -1.40
CA TYR A 649 21.94 -0.44 -0.53
C TYR A 649 21.06 -0.80 0.66
N ILE A 650 20.96 -2.10 0.96
CA ILE A 650 20.30 -2.66 2.14
C ILE A 650 21.31 -3.52 2.89
N SER A 651 21.50 -3.24 4.19
CA SER A 651 22.43 -4.02 5.02
C SER A 651 21.86 -5.41 5.33
N ARG A 652 22.72 -6.32 5.82
CA ARG A 652 22.31 -7.63 6.31
C ARG A 652 21.18 -7.51 7.35
N ARG A 653 20.28 -8.51 7.36
CA ARG A 653 19.16 -8.65 8.27
C ARG A 653 18.88 -10.10 8.59
N ARG A 654 18.05 -10.37 9.58
CA ARG A 654 17.59 -11.72 9.90
C ARG A 654 16.32 -12.07 9.12
N THR A 655 16.22 -13.31 8.68
CA THR A 655 14.99 -13.88 8.11
C THR A 655 13.99 -14.21 9.21
N VAL A 656 12.78 -14.61 8.84
CA VAL A 656 11.77 -15.11 9.79
C VAL A 656 12.26 -16.37 10.51
N ALA A 657 13.01 -17.23 9.84
CA ALA A 657 13.65 -18.41 10.41
C ALA A 657 14.89 -18.11 11.27
N GLN A 658 15.16 -16.82 11.60
CA GLN A 658 16.31 -16.36 12.40
C GLN A 658 17.70 -16.62 11.76
N THR A 659 17.75 -16.93 10.48
CA THR A 659 19.01 -17.04 9.72
C THR A 659 19.47 -15.66 9.23
N ASP A 660 20.76 -15.51 8.96
CA ASP A 660 21.32 -14.25 8.43
C ASP A 660 21.10 -14.16 6.91
N LEU A 661 20.45 -13.10 6.47
CA LEU A 661 20.33 -12.73 5.07
C LEU A 661 21.35 -11.63 4.73
N GLY A 662 22.18 -11.87 3.72
CA GLY A 662 23.24 -10.96 3.29
C GLY A 662 22.71 -9.61 2.82
N GLY A 663 23.50 -8.55 3.02
CA GLY A 663 23.22 -7.24 2.44
C GLY A 663 23.52 -7.19 0.95
N TYR A 664 22.90 -6.25 0.23
CA TYR A 664 23.11 -6.09 -1.20
C TYR A 664 23.08 -4.60 -1.63
N ALA A 665 23.64 -4.35 -2.80
CA ALA A 665 23.47 -3.10 -3.54
C ALA A 665 23.02 -3.41 -4.97
N VAL A 666 22.04 -2.68 -5.45
CA VAL A 666 21.48 -2.77 -6.81
C VAL A 666 21.53 -1.40 -7.45
N VAL A 667 21.91 -1.35 -8.73
CA VAL A 667 21.99 -0.13 -9.53
C VAL A 667 21.17 -0.29 -10.79
N ASN A 668 20.36 0.71 -11.09
CA ASN A 668 19.58 0.81 -12.32
C ASN A 668 20.07 2.00 -13.16
N LEU A 669 19.99 1.86 -14.47
CA LEU A 669 20.22 2.94 -15.42
C LEU A 669 18.99 3.13 -16.29
N THR A 670 18.52 4.35 -16.41
CA THR A 670 17.34 4.68 -17.17
C THR A 670 17.59 5.83 -18.12
N PHE A 671 16.83 5.88 -19.19
CA PHE A 671 16.81 7.00 -20.11
C PHE A 671 15.37 7.38 -20.40
N PHE A 672 15.13 8.67 -20.63
CA PHE A 672 13.85 9.12 -21.15
C PHE A 672 14.00 10.34 -22.05
N SER A 673 13.08 10.46 -22.98
CA SER A 673 12.94 11.65 -23.80
C SER A 673 11.79 12.50 -23.28
N ARG A 674 11.94 13.83 -23.44
CA ARG A 674 10.87 14.79 -23.20
C ARG A 674 10.63 15.54 -24.50
N LYS A 675 9.46 15.35 -25.09
CA LYS A 675 9.11 15.95 -26.39
C LYS A 675 10.18 15.66 -27.44
N LEU A 676 10.52 14.36 -27.58
CA LEU A 676 11.45 13.91 -28.64
C LEU A 676 11.01 14.44 -29.99
N THR A 677 9.72 14.27 -30.27
CA THR A 677 8.95 15.01 -31.26
C THR A 677 7.70 15.57 -30.56
N GLU A 678 6.90 16.38 -31.29
CA GLU A 678 5.62 16.83 -30.74
C GLU A 678 4.67 15.68 -30.40
N LYS A 679 4.87 14.50 -31.00
CA LYS A 679 3.95 13.33 -30.92
C LYS A 679 4.52 12.14 -30.17
N PHE A 680 5.83 12.00 -30.06
CA PHE A 680 6.46 10.80 -29.54
C PHE A 680 7.43 11.09 -28.41
N ASP A 681 7.35 10.25 -27.38
CA ASP A 681 8.37 10.11 -26.35
C ASP A 681 8.79 8.64 -26.25
N ILE A 682 10.05 8.43 -25.87
CA ILE A 682 10.63 7.12 -25.60
C ILE A 682 11.28 7.11 -24.22
N SER A 683 11.08 6.06 -23.47
CA SER A 683 11.80 5.80 -22.23
C SER A 683 12.20 4.33 -22.13
N GLY A 684 13.08 4.04 -21.20
CA GLY A 684 13.44 2.68 -20.89
C GLY A 684 14.50 2.59 -19.79
N GLY A 685 14.68 1.39 -19.27
CA GLY A 685 15.59 1.11 -18.18
C GLY A 685 16.31 -0.21 -18.35
N LEU A 686 17.52 -0.24 -17.78
CA LEU A 686 18.29 -1.43 -17.47
C LEU A 686 18.33 -1.54 -15.95
N TYR A 687 17.66 -2.52 -15.43
CA TYR A 687 17.56 -2.75 -13.98
C TYR A 687 18.57 -3.79 -13.54
N ASN A 688 19.11 -3.62 -12.31
CA ASN A 688 20.16 -4.48 -11.76
C ASN A 688 21.32 -4.69 -12.77
N ILE A 689 21.92 -3.61 -13.23
CA ILE A 689 22.88 -3.60 -14.35
C ILE A 689 24.08 -4.53 -14.12
N PHE A 690 24.46 -4.76 -12.85
CA PHE A 690 25.58 -5.62 -12.47
C PHE A 690 25.18 -7.08 -12.28
N ASP A 691 23.91 -7.43 -12.55
CA ASP A 691 23.35 -8.77 -12.38
C ASP A 691 23.59 -9.33 -10.97
N LYS A 692 23.46 -8.46 -9.96
CA LYS A 692 23.65 -8.83 -8.57
C LYS A 692 22.64 -9.88 -8.17
N GLN A 693 23.10 -11.07 -7.81
CA GLN A 693 22.27 -12.11 -7.20
C GLN A 693 22.03 -11.74 -5.74
N TYR A 694 20.76 -11.61 -5.36
CA TYR A 694 20.34 -11.29 -4.01
C TYR A 694 18.98 -11.92 -3.72
N ALA A 695 18.64 -12.00 -2.45
CA ALA A 695 17.38 -12.58 -2.00
C ALA A 695 16.71 -11.68 -0.96
N GLU A 696 15.40 -11.83 -0.83
CA GLU A 696 14.57 -11.24 0.20
C GLU A 696 14.12 -12.31 1.21
N SER A 697 13.68 -11.90 2.41
CA SER A 697 13.19 -12.85 3.42
C SER A 697 11.85 -13.41 2.99
N GLY A 698 11.69 -14.72 3.00
CA GLY A 698 10.38 -15.35 2.94
C GLY A 698 9.53 -15.00 4.17
N GLY A 699 8.20 -15.03 4.03
CA GLY A 699 7.24 -14.99 5.13
C GLY A 699 7.08 -16.35 5.80
N LEU A 700 6.17 -16.45 6.76
CA LEU A 700 5.88 -17.73 7.44
C LEU A 700 5.15 -18.74 6.54
N GLU A 701 4.53 -18.27 5.50
CA GLU A 701 3.84 -19.05 4.45
C GLU A 701 4.81 -19.80 3.52
N HIS A 702 6.11 -19.50 3.59
CA HIS A 702 7.13 -20.08 2.71
C HIS A 702 8.01 -21.10 3.44
N GLN A 703 8.33 -22.19 2.79
CA GLN A 703 9.40 -23.11 3.23
C GLN A 703 10.76 -22.49 3.00
N GLU A 704 10.89 -21.62 1.99
CA GLU A 704 12.10 -20.88 1.67
C GLU A 704 12.36 -19.79 2.70
N THR A 705 13.49 -19.86 3.36
CA THR A 705 13.91 -18.80 4.30
C THR A 705 14.28 -17.51 3.60
N SER A 706 14.65 -17.62 2.31
CA SER A 706 15.00 -16.50 1.44
C SER A 706 14.59 -16.76 0.00
N ILE A 707 14.01 -15.76 -0.63
CA ILE A 707 13.42 -15.84 -1.97
C ILE A 707 14.30 -15.08 -2.96
N PRO A 708 14.83 -15.75 -4.01
CA PRO A 708 15.69 -15.11 -5.00
C PRO A 708 14.95 -14.02 -5.76
N GLN A 709 15.63 -12.90 -5.97
CA GLN A 709 15.11 -11.73 -6.65
C GLN A 709 15.60 -11.65 -8.10
N ASP A 710 15.03 -10.71 -8.85
CA ASP A 710 15.33 -10.54 -10.26
C ASP A 710 16.79 -10.14 -10.50
N GLY A 711 17.41 -10.83 -11.45
CA GLY A 711 18.69 -10.47 -12.02
C GLY A 711 18.57 -9.24 -12.94
N ARG A 712 19.50 -9.10 -13.88
CA ARG A 712 19.46 -8.02 -14.86
C ARG A 712 18.22 -8.11 -15.74
N SER A 713 17.53 -6.98 -15.90
CA SER A 713 16.34 -6.89 -16.74
C SER A 713 16.29 -5.56 -17.47
N PHE A 714 15.44 -5.47 -18.50
CA PHE A 714 15.23 -4.24 -19.26
C PHE A 714 13.77 -4.00 -19.56
N ARG A 715 13.45 -2.75 -19.86
CA ARG A 715 12.16 -2.29 -20.37
C ARG A 715 12.37 -1.18 -21.38
N ILE A 716 11.54 -1.15 -22.43
CA ILE A 716 11.44 -0.06 -23.38
C ILE A 716 9.98 0.33 -23.52
N LYS A 717 9.70 1.62 -23.52
CA LYS A 717 8.37 2.21 -23.64
C LYS A 717 8.34 3.26 -24.72
N LEU A 718 7.31 3.22 -25.54
CA LEU A 718 6.97 4.24 -26.54
C LEU A 718 5.63 4.87 -26.18
N THR A 719 5.60 6.20 -26.12
CA THR A 719 4.36 6.98 -25.88
C THR A 719 4.06 7.82 -27.11
N TYR A 720 2.85 7.68 -27.65
CA TYR A 720 2.33 8.44 -28.78
C TYR A 720 1.19 9.37 -28.33
N ARG A 721 1.30 10.65 -28.72
CA ARG A 721 0.27 11.69 -28.49
C ARG A 721 -0.17 12.24 -29.84
N PRO A 722 -1.28 11.75 -30.41
CA PRO A 722 -1.84 12.34 -31.62
C PRO A 722 -2.23 13.78 -31.36
N HIS A 723 -1.82 14.71 -32.23
CA HIS A 723 -2.33 16.08 -32.20
C HIS A 723 -3.84 16.05 -32.46
N LEU A 724 -4.63 16.46 -31.48
CA LEU A 724 -5.96 16.98 -31.78
C LEU A 724 -5.72 18.39 -32.34
N SER A 725 -6.09 18.62 -33.61
CA SER A 725 -6.10 19.97 -34.19
C SER A 725 -6.86 20.87 -33.21
N ALA A 726 -6.24 21.99 -32.83
CA ALA A 726 -6.91 23.02 -32.06
C ALA A 726 -8.24 23.37 -32.75
N ARG A 727 -9.36 23.06 -32.10
CA ARG A 727 -10.65 23.62 -32.47
C ARG A 727 -10.77 25.02 -31.89
#